data_8afe6a54e602805989de73da211510fe
#
_entry.id   8afe6a54e602805989de73da211510fe
#
_cell.length_a   1.000
_cell.length_b   1.000
_cell.length_c   1.000
_cell.angle_alpha   90.00
_cell.angle_beta   90.00
_cell.angle_gamma   90.00
#
_symmetry.space_group_name_H-M   'P 1'
#
loop_
_entity.id
_entity.type
_entity.pdbx_description
1 polymer ?
#
loop_
_entity_poly.entity_id
_entity_poly.type
_entity_poly.pdbx_seq_one_letter_code
_entity_poly.pdbx_strand_id
1 'polypeptide(L)'
;MSASAASATQIIVSWQPSADSGAGVAGYHVFRNGGVTAIAVVSNTSYTDGGLTPATQYSYSVRAFDAATPANESALSAAAITTTAPIAGLDARPDNTTCLAGDRPAQDVTLATERAFASLPAFSSPILLLQGPGDATRWFVVEQRGTVRVFDNQPAVATSSSFVDISARVRSGGEQGLLGMAFHPGFPTDPRVYLSYTNATSGLVSRVSEFRTRDGGATLDPASEVILLTVAQPEINHNGGHIAFGPDGLLYIGLGDGGSGGDPWGTIGNGQNLRTLLGKLLRIDVNGSTGNVPYRIPASNPYAGNALCNSGTGAQNCPEIYAYGLRNPWRWSFDRLSGELWLADVGQGAIEEVDRIVSGGNYGWRCFEGTGSYNSTCGPNAASSLPPVAQYSHAVGQSITGGYVYRGAAMPALVGRYVFGDFVSGRIWHIARDTAPTLSVTAGFDSGLSIASFGQGIDGELYVVNYGGTLHRLRQGTTSGGSVASQLSATGCVLAGDPTKAAAGLVPYAPNAPFWSDGAAKERYLALPNGATMSVAADGDIEFPAGTVLMKHFRLGGRLVETRLFMRHTDGEWAGYSYQWNAQGTDATRVVGGKTASIGTQSWMFPSEAQCLACHTAAAGRSLGLEIAQLNGPLLYAATGRTANQIATLNAIGKFSPAITTAPAALPALPDPFGSAGTLNERARAYLQTNCAQCHRPNGGTPTDLDLRYTTSLVGTNGCDRPPQAGEIGLANARIIAPGAADRSVLVARVNRRDAQAMPPLASTVVDAAGVDLLTRWVNSLTGCN
;
A
#
# COMPACT_ATOMS: atom_id res chain seq x y z
N MET A 1 18.42 47.58 -24.32
CA MET A 1 16.95 47.54 -24.46
C MET A 1 16.44 46.15 -24.10
N SER A 2 15.29 46.05 -23.47
CA SER A 2 14.63 44.78 -23.12
C SER A 2 13.14 44.87 -23.41
N ALA A 3 12.50 43.73 -23.64
CA ALA A 3 11.06 43.63 -23.80
C ALA A 3 10.57 42.43 -22.98
N SER A 4 9.47 42.54 -22.27
CA SER A 4 8.87 41.49 -21.46
C SER A 4 7.35 41.48 -21.57
N ALA A 5 6.74 40.31 -21.63
CA ALA A 5 5.29 40.18 -21.64
C ALA A 5 4.71 40.57 -20.26
N ALA A 6 3.85 41.60 -20.23
CA ALA A 6 3.10 42.01 -19.04
C ALA A 6 1.77 41.24 -18.92
N SER A 7 1.18 40.86 -20.06
CA SER A 7 -0.05 40.07 -20.11
C SER A 7 -0.19 39.36 -21.47
N ALA A 8 -1.34 38.72 -21.69
CA ALA A 8 -1.70 38.15 -23.00
C ALA A 8 -1.83 39.21 -24.10
N THR A 9 -2.02 40.47 -23.75
CA THR A 9 -2.29 41.55 -24.70
C THR A 9 -1.41 42.76 -24.49
N GLN A 10 -0.37 42.68 -23.63
CA GLN A 10 0.52 43.79 -23.31
C GLN A 10 1.98 43.37 -23.21
N ILE A 11 2.89 44.20 -23.72
CA ILE A 11 4.34 44.06 -23.58
C ILE A 11 4.91 45.36 -23.02
N ILE A 12 5.79 45.25 -22.02
CA ILE A 12 6.59 46.38 -21.51
C ILE A 12 7.95 46.35 -22.19
N VAL A 13 8.32 47.47 -22.77
CA VAL A 13 9.62 47.70 -23.39
C VAL A 13 10.38 48.71 -22.56
N SER A 14 11.65 48.46 -22.25
CA SER A 14 12.49 49.34 -21.42
C SER A 14 13.89 49.45 -22.02
N TRP A 15 14.51 50.62 -21.85
CA TRP A 15 15.87 50.91 -22.36
C TRP A 15 16.64 51.84 -21.42
N GLN A 16 17.94 51.91 -21.62
CA GLN A 16 18.80 52.86 -20.87
C GLN A 16 18.65 54.27 -21.46
N PRO A 17 18.71 55.31 -20.65
CA PRO A 17 18.71 56.70 -21.14
C PRO A 17 19.81 56.90 -22.17
N SER A 18 19.51 57.60 -23.26
CA SER A 18 20.51 58.09 -24.20
C SER A 18 21.18 59.36 -23.68
N ALA A 19 22.41 59.60 -24.07
CA ALA A 19 23.13 60.84 -23.76
C ALA A 19 23.23 61.69 -25.06
N ASP A 20 22.98 62.99 -24.94
CA ASP A 20 23.25 64.00 -25.93
C ASP A 20 23.99 65.19 -25.31
N SER A 21 25.11 65.61 -25.92
CA SER A 21 25.94 66.66 -25.41
C SER A 21 25.55 68.07 -25.97
N GLY A 22 24.53 68.09 -26.82
CA GLY A 22 24.04 69.33 -27.48
C GLY A 22 22.73 69.82 -26.87
N ALA A 23 21.63 69.68 -27.58
CA ALA A 23 20.31 70.21 -27.23
C ALA A 23 19.60 69.38 -26.15
N GLY A 24 20.17 68.25 -25.76
CA GLY A 24 19.61 67.28 -24.79
C GLY A 24 18.55 66.36 -25.42
N VAL A 25 18.37 65.13 -24.85
CA VAL A 25 17.37 64.16 -25.34
C VAL A 25 15.96 64.67 -25.01
N ALA A 26 15.14 64.93 -26.05
CA ALA A 26 13.76 65.32 -25.89
C ALA A 26 12.78 64.18 -25.77
N GLY A 27 13.12 62.98 -26.30
CA GLY A 27 12.28 61.81 -26.23
C GLY A 27 12.77 60.59 -27.03
N TYR A 28 11.87 59.60 -27.18
CA TYR A 28 12.13 58.38 -27.91
C TYR A 28 10.95 58.02 -28.81
N HIS A 29 11.27 57.63 -30.07
CA HIS A 29 10.36 56.97 -30.94
C HIS A 29 10.43 55.46 -30.74
N VAL A 30 9.29 54.79 -30.47
CA VAL A 30 9.21 53.34 -30.29
C VAL A 30 8.64 52.70 -31.57
N PHE A 31 9.30 51.68 -32.06
CA PHE A 31 8.91 50.94 -33.26
C PHE A 31 8.60 49.50 -32.93
N ARG A 32 7.64 48.86 -33.65
CA ARG A 32 7.23 47.48 -33.51
C ARG A 32 7.37 46.73 -34.84
N ASN A 33 7.89 45.46 -34.76
CA ASN A 33 8.00 44.51 -35.88
C ASN A 33 8.73 45.09 -37.11
N GLY A 34 9.79 45.90 -36.89
CA GLY A 34 10.56 46.53 -37.99
C GLY A 34 9.81 47.58 -38.77
N GLY A 35 8.67 48.05 -38.29
CA GLY A 35 7.90 49.12 -38.90
C GLY A 35 8.70 50.44 -38.98
N VAL A 36 8.48 51.25 -40.04
CA VAL A 36 9.15 52.53 -40.25
C VAL A 36 8.44 53.67 -39.54
N THR A 37 7.19 53.47 -39.12
CA THR A 37 6.42 54.48 -38.38
C THR A 37 6.46 54.16 -36.90
N ALA A 38 6.78 55.15 -36.07
CA ALA A 38 6.76 54.95 -34.61
C ALA A 38 5.33 54.65 -34.11
N ILE A 39 5.18 53.63 -33.27
CA ILE A 39 3.91 53.29 -32.62
C ILE A 39 3.65 54.21 -31.41
N ALA A 40 4.69 54.79 -30.86
CA ALA A 40 4.59 55.76 -29.77
C ALA A 40 5.79 56.71 -29.75
N VAL A 41 5.56 57.92 -29.20
CA VAL A 41 6.59 58.88 -28.83
C VAL A 41 6.50 59.13 -27.35
N VAL A 42 7.58 58.90 -26.64
CA VAL A 42 7.60 58.97 -25.15
C VAL A 42 8.83 59.73 -24.65
N SER A 43 8.71 60.37 -23.51
CA SER A 43 9.85 61.01 -22.84
C SER A 43 10.54 60.11 -21.81
N ASN A 44 9.86 59.05 -21.40
CA ASN A 44 10.38 58.04 -20.44
C ASN A 44 11.22 56.99 -21.16
N THR A 45 11.98 56.22 -20.39
CA THR A 45 12.78 55.09 -20.88
C THR A 45 12.04 53.75 -20.84
N SER A 46 10.70 53.77 -20.81
CA SER A 46 9.82 52.61 -20.90
C SER A 46 8.53 52.95 -21.61
N TYR A 47 7.96 51.95 -22.26
CA TYR A 47 6.67 52.01 -22.94
C TYR A 47 5.90 50.72 -22.77
N THR A 48 4.59 50.79 -22.53
CA THR A 48 3.70 49.63 -22.48
C THR A 48 2.86 49.60 -23.78
N ASP A 49 3.11 48.61 -24.62
CA ASP A 49 2.35 48.34 -25.83
C ASP A 49 1.16 47.44 -25.50
N GLY A 50 -0.06 47.88 -25.82
CA GLY A 50 -1.31 47.19 -25.51
C GLY A 50 -2.13 46.82 -26.74
N GLY A 51 -3.20 46.00 -26.54
CA GLY A 51 -4.05 45.53 -27.64
C GLY A 51 -3.38 44.51 -28.56
N LEU A 52 -2.35 43.84 -28.05
CA LEU A 52 -1.59 42.84 -28.79
C LEU A 52 -2.34 41.49 -28.88
N THR A 53 -2.00 40.69 -29.89
CA THR A 53 -2.53 39.32 -30.02
C THR A 53 -1.85 38.38 -28.99
N PRO A 54 -2.60 37.56 -28.26
CA PRO A 54 -2.03 36.58 -27.32
C PRO A 54 -1.10 35.57 -27.99
N ALA A 55 -0.13 35.04 -27.24
CA ALA A 55 0.86 34.04 -27.67
C ALA A 55 1.57 34.43 -29.00
N THR A 56 1.76 35.73 -29.25
CA THR A 56 2.31 36.26 -30.51
C THR A 56 3.64 36.95 -30.23
N GLN A 57 4.63 36.65 -31.06
CA GLN A 57 5.96 37.27 -30.96
C GLN A 57 5.95 38.67 -31.54
N TYR A 58 6.54 39.63 -30.85
CA TYR A 58 6.75 40.99 -31.24
C TYR A 58 8.20 41.39 -31.05
N SER A 59 8.70 42.24 -31.97
CA SER A 59 10.02 42.85 -31.85
C SER A 59 9.89 44.36 -31.72
N TYR A 60 10.72 44.95 -30.87
CA TYR A 60 10.72 46.41 -30.61
C TYR A 60 12.11 46.96 -30.78
N SER A 61 12.16 48.23 -31.29
CA SER A 61 13.36 49.02 -31.34
C SER A 61 13.02 50.47 -30.99
N VAL A 62 13.98 51.25 -30.54
CA VAL A 62 13.80 52.65 -30.17
C VAL A 62 14.86 53.52 -30.85
N ARG A 63 14.52 54.79 -31.08
CA ARG A 63 15.41 55.84 -31.54
C ARG A 63 15.19 57.09 -30.68
N ALA A 64 16.27 57.64 -30.14
CA ALA A 64 16.22 58.89 -29.40
C ALA A 64 16.19 60.10 -30.39
N PHE A 65 15.57 61.20 -29.96
CA PHE A 65 15.62 62.47 -30.67
C PHE A 65 15.90 63.59 -29.66
N ASP A 66 16.59 64.68 -30.16
CA ASP A 66 16.98 65.82 -29.35
C ASP A 66 15.93 66.98 -29.44
N ALA A 67 16.17 68.05 -28.71
CA ALA A 67 15.32 69.23 -28.68
C ALA A 67 15.67 70.24 -29.78
N ALA A 68 16.56 69.96 -30.73
CA ALA A 68 16.93 70.88 -31.86
C ALA A 68 15.79 70.99 -32.84
N THR A 69 15.84 72.09 -33.70
CA THR A 69 14.88 72.33 -34.77
C THR A 69 15.62 72.51 -36.10
N PRO A 70 15.57 71.54 -37.04
CA PRO A 70 14.89 70.26 -36.93
C PRO A 70 15.59 69.34 -35.92
N ALA A 71 14.82 68.41 -35.30
CA ALA A 71 15.35 67.44 -34.34
C ALA A 71 16.33 66.43 -35.01
N ASN A 72 17.45 66.16 -34.34
CA ASN A 72 18.34 65.09 -34.76
C ASN A 72 17.91 63.75 -34.11
N GLU A 73 18.03 62.69 -34.86
CA GLU A 73 17.66 61.36 -34.42
C GLU A 73 18.89 60.39 -34.30
N SER A 74 18.90 59.58 -33.29
CA SER A 74 19.91 58.55 -33.13
C SER A 74 19.73 57.42 -34.15
N ALA A 75 20.74 56.50 -34.25
CA ALA A 75 20.56 55.20 -34.87
C ALA A 75 19.47 54.43 -34.17
N LEU A 76 18.79 53.52 -34.89
CA LEU A 76 17.82 52.62 -34.32
C LEU A 76 18.55 51.61 -33.39
N SER A 77 18.00 51.31 -32.21
CA SER A 77 18.55 50.32 -31.30
C SER A 77 18.51 48.90 -31.90
N ALA A 78 19.30 47.98 -31.38
CA ALA A 78 19.07 46.54 -31.59
C ALA A 78 17.66 46.17 -31.14
N ALA A 79 17.01 45.23 -31.86
CA ALA A 79 15.66 44.80 -31.54
C ALA A 79 15.64 43.93 -30.27
N ALA A 80 14.71 44.26 -29.39
CA ALA A 80 14.32 43.36 -28.28
C ALA A 80 13.09 42.56 -28.68
N ILE A 81 13.14 41.25 -28.51
CA ILE A 81 12.08 40.35 -28.97
C ILE A 81 11.46 39.65 -27.76
N THR A 82 10.14 39.57 -27.73
CA THR A 82 9.40 38.81 -26.71
C THR A 82 8.06 38.33 -27.28
N THR A 83 7.42 37.38 -26.60
CA THR A 83 6.11 36.81 -26.97
C THR A 83 5.09 37.18 -25.90
N THR A 84 3.91 37.69 -26.30
CA THR A 84 2.80 37.89 -25.34
C THR A 84 2.41 36.62 -24.65
N ALA A 85 1.94 36.70 -23.41
CA ALA A 85 1.47 35.53 -22.67
C ALA A 85 0.25 34.88 -23.39
N PRO A 86 0.04 33.59 -23.30
CA PRO A 86 -1.18 32.93 -23.75
C PRO A 86 -2.38 33.44 -22.95
N ILE A 87 -3.60 33.29 -23.51
CA ILE A 87 -4.84 33.62 -22.79
C ILE A 87 -4.96 32.66 -21.59
N ALA A 88 -5.11 33.22 -20.39
CA ALA A 88 -5.46 32.46 -19.21
C ALA A 88 -6.98 32.26 -19.11
N GLY A 89 -7.39 31.06 -18.64
CA GLY A 89 -8.80 30.74 -18.44
C GLY A 89 -9.41 31.43 -17.22
N LEU A 90 -8.59 31.85 -16.24
CA LEU A 90 -8.98 32.59 -15.06
C LEU A 90 -8.23 33.93 -14.98
N ASP A 91 -8.87 34.94 -14.40
CA ASP A 91 -8.29 36.28 -14.26
C ASP A 91 -7.31 36.40 -13.11
N ALA A 92 -7.53 35.62 -12.04
CA ALA A 92 -6.72 35.65 -10.84
C ALA A 92 -6.71 34.24 -10.16
N ARG A 93 -5.78 34.06 -9.24
CA ARG A 93 -5.73 32.91 -8.38
C ARG A 93 -6.93 32.91 -7.43
N PRO A 94 -7.80 31.88 -7.42
CA PRO A 94 -8.88 31.78 -6.44
C PRO A 94 -8.30 31.59 -5.04
N ASP A 95 -8.90 32.28 -4.05
CA ASP A 95 -8.58 32.11 -2.64
C ASP A 95 -9.21 30.83 -2.10
N ASN A 96 -8.39 29.96 -1.53
CA ASN A 96 -8.82 28.74 -0.91
C ASN A 96 -8.47 28.73 0.59
N THR A 97 -9.46 28.99 1.43
CA THR A 97 -9.35 28.97 2.89
C THR A 97 -10.16 27.86 3.54
N THR A 98 -10.94 27.09 2.77
CA THR A 98 -11.91 26.12 3.30
C THR A 98 -11.60 24.68 2.93
N CYS A 99 -11.20 24.41 1.67
CA CYS A 99 -10.89 23.07 1.20
C CYS A 99 -9.41 22.76 1.40
N LEU A 100 -9.05 22.38 2.61
CA LEU A 100 -7.68 22.13 3.02
C LEU A 100 -7.58 20.75 3.68
N ALA A 101 -6.51 20.01 3.34
CA ALA A 101 -6.15 18.82 4.08
C ALA A 101 -5.44 19.24 5.38
N GLY A 102 -6.14 19.10 6.49
CA GLY A 102 -5.59 19.28 7.84
C GLY A 102 -4.72 18.10 8.27
N ASP A 103 -4.60 17.90 9.57
CA ASP A 103 -3.91 16.72 10.10
C ASP A 103 -4.61 15.45 9.64
N ARG A 104 -3.80 14.47 9.25
CA ARG A 104 -4.34 13.17 8.87
C ARG A 104 -5.06 12.55 10.07
N PRO A 105 -6.28 12.01 9.90
CA PRO A 105 -6.87 11.19 10.94
C PRO A 105 -5.82 10.18 11.38
N ALA A 106 -5.63 10.03 12.69
CA ALA A 106 -4.85 8.91 13.22
C ALA A 106 -5.35 7.64 12.53
N GLN A 107 -4.44 6.72 12.18
CA GLN A 107 -4.80 5.49 11.45
C GLN A 107 -6.11 4.97 12.03
N ASP A 108 -7.02 4.47 11.19
CA ASP A 108 -8.42 4.12 11.50
C ASP A 108 -8.66 3.40 12.82
N VAL A 109 -7.60 2.86 13.43
CA VAL A 109 -7.58 2.25 14.75
C VAL A 109 -6.33 2.68 15.50
N THR A 110 -6.48 3.62 16.44
CA THR A 110 -5.46 3.78 17.50
C THR A 110 -5.64 2.65 18.50
N LEU A 111 -4.51 2.02 18.88
CA LEU A 111 -4.49 0.95 19.85
C LEU A 111 -4.12 1.50 21.24
N ALA A 112 -4.60 0.82 22.25
CA ALA A 112 -4.20 0.98 23.64
C ALA A 112 -4.20 -0.40 24.32
N THR A 113 -3.50 -0.53 25.43
CA THR A 113 -3.55 -1.72 26.28
C THR A 113 -4.10 -1.34 27.66
N GLU A 114 -4.94 -2.21 28.21
CA GLU A 114 -5.50 -2.08 29.54
C GLU A 114 -5.13 -3.33 30.35
N ARG A 115 -4.64 -3.14 31.57
CA ARG A 115 -4.35 -4.25 32.47
C ARG A 115 -5.58 -5.10 32.67
N ALA A 116 -5.56 -6.35 32.21
CA ALA A 116 -6.61 -7.33 32.42
C ALA A 116 -6.33 -8.13 33.69
N PHE A 117 -7.38 -8.58 34.37
CA PHE A 117 -7.28 -9.43 35.57
C PHE A 117 -6.31 -8.86 36.60
N ALA A 118 -6.46 -7.58 36.93
CA ALA A 118 -5.47 -6.79 37.69
C ALA A 118 -5.22 -7.33 39.11
N SER A 119 -6.19 -8.06 39.68
CA SER A 119 -6.07 -8.66 41.03
C SER A 119 -5.28 -9.97 41.05
N LEU A 120 -4.97 -10.60 39.90
CA LEU A 120 -4.14 -11.79 39.86
C LEU A 120 -2.68 -11.45 40.21
N PRO A 121 -2.01 -12.31 40.96
CA PRO A 121 -0.55 -12.27 41.12
C PRO A 121 0.15 -12.35 39.75
N ALA A 122 1.36 -11.81 39.67
CA ALA A 122 2.16 -11.93 38.46
C ALA A 122 2.49 -13.41 38.15
N PHE A 123 2.34 -13.78 36.88
CA PHE A 123 2.77 -15.10 36.38
C PHE A 123 4.29 -15.15 36.18
N SER A 124 4.88 -16.32 36.20
CA SER A 124 6.32 -16.53 36.06
C SER A 124 6.69 -16.71 34.57
N SER A 125 7.16 -15.68 33.93
CA SER A 125 7.53 -15.69 32.49
C SER A 125 6.43 -16.33 31.62
N PRO A 126 5.22 -15.75 31.57
CA PRO A 126 4.13 -16.29 30.78
C PRO A 126 4.42 -16.07 29.29
N ILE A 127 4.16 -17.10 28.49
CA ILE A 127 4.47 -17.11 27.07
C ILE A 127 3.30 -17.49 26.17
N LEU A 128 2.17 -17.92 26.73
CA LEU A 128 0.96 -18.23 25.97
C LEU A 128 -0.28 -18.07 26.86
N LEU A 129 -1.37 -17.59 26.26
CA LEU A 129 -2.69 -17.44 26.89
C LEU A 129 -3.72 -18.04 25.94
N LEU A 130 -4.55 -18.96 26.42
CA LEU A 130 -5.58 -19.62 25.61
C LEU A 130 -6.81 -20.00 26.43
N GLN A 131 -7.94 -20.20 25.74
CA GLN A 131 -9.16 -20.82 26.28
C GLN A 131 -9.33 -22.24 25.72
N GLY A 132 -9.97 -23.11 26.45
CA GLY A 132 -10.37 -24.42 25.95
C GLY A 132 -11.44 -24.32 24.87
N PRO A 133 -11.59 -25.31 23.98
CA PRO A 133 -12.64 -25.33 22.98
C PRO A 133 -14.05 -25.19 23.61
N GLY A 134 -14.80 -24.16 23.22
CA GLY A 134 -16.13 -23.88 23.77
C GLY A 134 -16.19 -23.38 25.22
N ASP A 135 -15.04 -23.25 25.92
CA ASP A 135 -14.99 -22.80 27.32
C ASP A 135 -14.62 -21.30 27.42
N ALA A 136 -15.60 -20.43 27.43
CA ALA A 136 -15.43 -19.01 27.67
C ALA A 136 -15.23 -18.65 29.16
N THR A 137 -15.31 -19.62 30.07
CA THR A 137 -15.33 -19.35 31.51
C THR A 137 -13.93 -19.36 32.15
N ARG A 138 -12.95 -19.96 31.50
CA ARG A 138 -11.60 -20.09 32.03
C ARG A 138 -10.53 -19.63 31.04
N TRP A 139 -9.40 -19.19 31.59
CA TRP A 139 -8.17 -18.91 30.86
C TRP A 139 -7.04 -19.81 31.35
N PHE A 140 -6.18 -20.24 30.44
CA PHE A 140 -4.98 -21.01 30.72
C PHE A 140 -3.74 -20.20 30.32
N VAL A 141 -2.80 -20.04 31.25
CA VAL A 141 -1.52 -19.34 31.05
C VAL A 141 -0.39 -20.37 31.10
N VAL A 142 0.36 -20.43 30.00
CA VAL A 142 1.56 -21.26 29.94
C VAL A 142 2.75 -20.46 30.45
N GLU A 143 3.40 -20.94 31.47
CA GLU A 143 4.62 -20.40 32.04
C GLU A 143 5.84 -21.15 31.49
N GLN A 144 6.85 -20.44 31.03
CA GLN A 144 8.02 -20.97 30.32
C GLN A 144 8.73 -22.07 31.10
N ARG A 145 8.71 -22.02 32.43
CA ARG A 145 9.38 -22.99 33.31
C ARG A 145 8.72 -24.36 33.40
N GLY A 146 7.54 -24.56 32.78
CA GLY A 146 6.91 -25.87 32.73
C GLY A 146 5.61 -25.96 33.52
N THR A 147 5.04 -24.84 33.96
CA THR A 147 3.75 -24.83 34.67
C THR A 147 2.67 -24.24 33.73
N VAL A 148 1.47 -24.79 33.79
CA VAL A 148 0.27 -24.17 33.20
C VAL A 148 -0.67 -23.77 34.35
N ARG A 149 -1.04 -22.51 34.39
CA ARG A 149 -1.97 -21.94 35.35
C ARG A 149 -3.35 -21.80 34.72
N VAL A 150 -4.40 -22.01 35.54
CA VAL A 150 -5.79 -21.80 35.13
C VAL A 150 -6.50 -20.86 36.09
N PHE A 151 -7.36 -19.97 35.55
CA PHE A 151 -8.16 -19.01 36.35
C PHE A 151 -9.48 -18.70 35.64
N ASP A 152 -10.47 -18.24 36.40
CA ASP A 152 -11.79 -17.90 35.90
C ASP A 152 -11.73 -16.61 35.06
N ASN A 153 -12.47 -16.59 33.96
CA ASN A 153 -12.59 -15.42 33.08
C ASN A 153 -13.54 -14.37 33.72
N GLN A 154 -13.12 -13.82 34.85
CA GLN A 154 -13.83 -12.77 35.58
C GLN A 154 -12.88 -11.60 35.85
N PRO A 155 -13.29 -10.32 35.58
CA PRO A 155 -12.40 -9.18 35.74
C PRO A 155 -11.78 -9.03 37.14
N ALA A 156 -12.50 -9.44 38.19
CA ALA A 156 -12.07 -9.34 39.58
C ALA A 156 -11.39 -10.63 40.12
N VAL A 157 -11.09 -11.61 39.28
CA VAL A 157 -10.42 -12.84 39.69
C VAL A 157 -9.08 -12.53 40.35
N ALA A 158 -8.83 -13.12 41.54
CA ALA A 158 -7.63 -12.80 42.34
C ALA A 158 -6.73 -14.04 42.54
N THR A 159 -7.15 -15.21 42.08
CA THR A 159 -6.41 -16.46 42.29
C THR A 159 -6.34 -17.26 40.98
N SER A 160 -5.28 -18.04 40.85
CA SER A 160 -5.14 -19.07 39.82
C SER A 160 -4.69 -20.38 40.46
N SER A 161 -5.06 -21.49 39.86
CA SER A 161 -4.62 -22.84 40.28
C SER A 161 -3.66 -23.42 39.24
N SER A 162 -2.95 -24.51 39.64
CA SER A 162 -2.13 -25.26 38.69
C SER A 162 -3.02 -26.19 37.87
N PHE A 163 -2.96 -26.06 36.53
CA PHE A 163 -3.56 -27.03 35.62
C PHE A 163 -2.63 -28.24 35.42
N VAL A 164 -1.32 -27.98 35.26
CA VAL A 164 -0.27 -29.00 35.22
C VAL A 164 1.07 -28.40 35.63
N ASP A 165 1.91 -29.21 36.25
CA ASP A 165 3.32 -28.91 36.50
C ASP A 165 4.20 -30.03 35.94
N ILE A 166 4.96 -29.72 34.89
CA ILE A 166 5.98 -30.61 34.28
C ILE A 166 7.38 -29.99 34.38
N SER A 167 7.59 -29.03 35.28
CA SER A 167 8.85 -28.27 35.40
C SER A 167 10.08 -29.16 35.58
N ALA A 168 9.94 -30.30 36.26
CA ALA A 168 10.99 -31.31 36.39
C ALA A 168 11.46 -31.91 35.05
N ARG A 169 10.65 -31.82 33.98
CA ARG A 169 10.97 -32.35 32.65
C ARG A 169 11.43 -31.26 31.69
N VAL A 170 11.23 -29.99 32.05
CA VAL A 170 11.45 -28.84 31.16
C VAL A 170 12.81 -28.23 31.42
N ARG A 171 13.62 -28.13 30.40
CA ARG A 171 14.80 -27.26 30.39
C ARG A 171 14.35 -25.86 29.93
N SER A 172 14.52 -24.85 30.79
CA SER A 172 14.06 -23.47 30.52
C SER A 172 15.20 -22.48 30.59
N GLY A 173 15.05 -21.36 29.86
CA GLY A 173 15.98 -20.22 29.78
C GLY A 173 16.27 -19.81 28.32
N GLY A 174 16.42 -18.53 28.09
CA GLY A 174 16.45 -18.00 26.72
C GLY A 174 15.18 -18.40 25.96
N GLU A 175 15.31 -19.09 24.83
CA GLU A 175 14.18 -19.59 24.04
C GLU A 175 13.75 -21.02 24.43
N GLN A 176 14.39 -21.62 25.39
CA GLN A 176 14.02 -22.96 25.88
C GLN A 176 12.90 -22.88 26.94
N GLY A 177 12.04 -23.90 27.01
CA GLY A 177 10.98 -23.94 28.00
C GLY A 177 9.81 -24.86 27.60
N LEU A 178 8.69 -24.67 28.30
CA LEU A 178 7.38 -25.13 27.87
C LEU A 178 6.86 -24.06 26.88
N LEU A 179 6.90 -24.33 25.58
CA LEU A 179 6.79 -23.34 24.52
C LEU A 179 5.43 -23.32 23.84
N GLY A 180 4.65 -24.39 23.93
CA GLY A 180 3.34 -24.51 23.32
C GLY A 180 2.39 -25.43 24.07
N MET A 181 1.09 -25.14 23.94
CA MET A 181 -0.01 -25.95 24.43
C MET A 181 -1.18 -25.86 23.44
N ALA A 182 -1.83 -27.01 23.20
CA ALA A 182 -3.05 -27.08 22.43
C ALA A 182 -4.02 -28.09 23.02
N PHE A 183 -5.29 -27.72 23.13
CA PHE A 183 -6.36 -28.66 23.45
C PHE A 183 -6.77 -29.46 22.22
N HIS A 184 -7.10 -30.73 22.35
CA HIS A 184 -7.81 -31.46 21.31
C HIS A 184 -9.12 -30.73 20.96
N PRO A 185 -9.55 -30.62 19.67
CA PRO A 185 -10.78 -29.89 19.31
C PRO A 185 -12.04 -30.37 20.02
N GLY A 186 -12.08 -31.64 20.45
CA GLY A 186 -13.18 -32.23 21.22
C GLY A 186 -13.06 -32.10 22.74
N PHE A 187 -12.07 -31.35 23.25
CA PHE A 187 -11.88 -31.19 24.71
C PHE A 187 -13.08 -30.45 25.34
N PRO A 188 -13.55 -30.81 26.56
CA PRO A 188 -13.00 -31.85 27.47
C PRO A 188 -13.57 -33.28 27.25
N THR A 189 -14.52 -33.46 26.30
CA THR A 189 -15.09 -34.80 26.00
C THR A 189 -13.97 -35.76 25.49
N ASP A 190 -13.09 -35.26 24.62
CA ASP A 190 -11.82 -35.88 24.35
C ASP A 190 -10.79 -35.30 25.33
N PRO A 191 -10.23 -36.12 26.27
CA PRO A 191 -9.46 -35.61 27.39
C PRO A 191 -8.03 -35.18 27.01
N ARG A 192 -7.65 -35.18 25.73
CA ARG A 192 -6.28 -34.97 25.27
C ARG A 192 -5.90 -33.48 25.22
N VAL A 193 -4.69 -33.21 25.73
CA VAL A 193 -4.02 -31.90 25.65
C VAL A 193 -2.59 -32.14 25.20
N TYR A 194 -2.08 -31.30 24.34
CA TYR A 194 -0.74 -31.42 23.78
C TYR A 194 0.16 -30.32 24.31
N LEU A 195 1.39 -30.71 24.71
CA LEU A 195 2.41 -29.78 25.19
C LEU A 195 3.67 -29.91 24.33
N SER A 196 4.29 -28.77 24.00
CA SER A 196 5.56 -28.71 23.31
C SER A 196 6.60 -28.06 24.21
N TYR A 197 7.73 -28.72 24.44
CA TYR A 197 8.72 -28.27 25.40
C TYR A 197 10.13 -28.75 25.05
N THR A 198 11.16 -28.04 25.56
CA THR A 198 12.55 -28.50 25.54
C THR A 198 12.80 -29.38 26.77
N ASN A 199 13.36 -30.58 26.54
CA ASN A 199 13.49 -31.59 27.58
C ASN A 199 14.77 -31.42 28.43
N ALA A 200 14.65 -31.61 29.75
CA ALA A 200 15.75 -31.47 30.69
C ALA A 200 16.64 -32.73 30.86
N THR A 201 16.13 -33.91 30.49
CA THR A 201 16.72 -35.19 30.90
C THR A 201 17.52 -35.93 29.83
N SER A 202 17.42 -35.54 28.54
CA SER A 202 18.05 -36.27 27.43
C SER A 202 18.59 -35.35 26.35
N GLY A 203 19.78 -34.78 26.58
CA GLY A 203 20.40 -33.90 25.58
C GLY A 203 19.60 -32.62 25.31
N LEU A 204 19.91 -31.93 24.19
CA LEU A 204 19.18 -30.77 23.75
C LEU A 204 18.14 -31.22 22.74
N VAL A 205 16.89 -31.41 23.16
CA VAL A 205 15.80 -31.90 22.33
C VAL A 205 14.51 -31.15 22.57
N SER A 206 13.75 -30.88 21.51
CA SER A 206 12.36 -30.49 21.59
C SER A 206 11.45 -31.72 21.57
N ARG A 207 10.42 -31.71 22.41
CA ARG A 207 9.38 -32.72 22.46
C ARG A 207 8.01 -32.14 22.24
N VAL A 208 7.18 -32.87 21.53
CA VAL A 208 5.73 -32.69 21.46
C VAL A 208 5.08 -33.93 22.02
N SER A 209 4.28 -33.78 23.07
CA SER A 209 3.68 -34.89 23.81
C SER A 209 2.19 -34.68 24.05
N GLU A 210 1.42 -35.76 24.01
CA GLU A 210 0.04 -35.84 24.45
C GLU A 210 -0.01 -36.09 25.95
N PHE A 211 -0.91 -35.40 26.64
CA PHE A 211 -1.29 -35.63 28.04
C PHE A 211 -2.81 -35.73 28.14
N ARG A 212 -3.32 -36.25 29.24
CA ARG A 212 -4.76 -36.46 29.44
C ARG A 212 -5.24 -35.90 30.78
N THR A 213 -6.45 -35.34 30.79
CA THR A 213 -7.20 -35.06 32.01
C THR A 213 -7.97 -36.31 32.46
N ARG A 214 -8.18 -36.47 33.78
CA ARG A 214 -8.99 -37.54 34.35
C ARG A 214 -10.15 -37.03 35.20
N ASP A 215 -10.30 -35.71 35.31
CA ASP A 215 -11.25 -35.01 36.19
C ASP A 215 -12.17 -34.07 35.41
N GLY A 216 -12.44 -34.41 34.15
CA GLY A 216 -13.32 -33.61 33.31
C GLY A 216 -12.70 -32.30 32.82
N GLY A 217 -11.39 -32.14 32.84
CA GLY A 217 -10.69 -30.97 32.35
C GLY A 217 -10.36 -29.94 33.44
N ALA A 218 -10.39 -30.33 34.72
CA ALA A 218 -9.98 -29.46 35.80
C ALA A 218 -8.46 -29.41 35.96
N THR A 219 -7.79 -30.59 35.84
CA THR A 219 -6.32 -30.72 35.86
C THR A 219 -5.84 -31.69 34.77
N LEU A 220 -4.55 -31.60 34.42
CA LEU A 220 -3.89 -32.46 33.45
C LEU A 220 -2.98 -33.45 34.23
N ASP A 221 -3.06 -34.76 33.92
CA ASP A 221 -2.26 -35.79 34.58
C ASP A 221 -0.83 -35.83 33.99
N PRO A 222 0.22 -35.41 34.73
CA PRO A 222 1.60 -35.46 34.23
C PRO A 222 2.09 -36.89 33.93
N ALA A 223 1.49 -37.92 34.56
CA ALA A 223 1.88 -39.30 34.35
C ALA A 223 1.30 -39.92 33.06
N SER A 224 0.37 -39.23 32.41
CA SER A 224 -0.29 -39.72 31.21
C SER A 224 0.47 -39.43 29.90
N GLU A 225 1.70 -38.96 29.99
CA GLU A 225 2.48 -38.53 28.82
C GLU A 225 2.66 -39.61 27.77
N VAL A 226 2.34 -39.29 26.52
CA VAL A 226 2.67 -40.05 25.31
C VAL A 226 3.46 -39.15 24.37
N ILE A 227 4.73 -39.47 24.10
CA ILE A 227 5.60 -38.68 23.26
C ILE A 227 5.21 -38.92 21.79
N LEU A 228 4.87 -37.81 21.05
CA LEU A 228 4.60 -37.82 19.61
C LEU A 228 5.88 -37.64 18.81
N LEU A 229 6.64 -36.58 19.12
CA LEU A 229 7.88 -36.21 18.43
C LEU A 229 9.00 -35.91 19.40
N THR A 230 10.21 -36.29 19.01
CA THR A 230 11.47 -35.90 19.68
C THR A 230 12.44 -35.43 18.61
N VAL A 231 12.81 -34.16 18.63
CA VAL A 231 13.68 -33.53 17.64
C VAL A 231 14.93 -32.96 18.30
N ALA A 232 16.11 -33.45 17.89
CA ALA A 232 17.38 -32.91 18.38
C ALA A 232 17.54 -31.44 17.96
N GLN A 233 17.94 -30.61 18.91
CA GLN A 233 18.23 -29.18 18.67
C GLN A 233 19.74 -28.99 18.67
N PRO A 234 20.33 -28.43 17.61
CA PRO A 234 21.77 -28.14 17.58
C PRO A 234 22.16 -27.07 18.60
N GLU A 235 21.31 -26.04 18.81
CA GLU A 235 21.56 -24.92 19.72
C GLU A 235 20.39 -24.65 20.66
N ILE A 236 20.62 -23.77 21.65
CA ILE A 236 19.64 -23.39 22.67
C ILE A 236 18.63 -22.34 22.21
N ASN A 237 18.80 -21.76 21.03
CA ASN A 237 17.92 -20.77 20.42
C ASN A 237 17.24 -21.31 19.15
N HIS A 238 16.29 -20.55 18.60
CA HIS A 238 15.43 -20.91 17.47
C HIS A 238 14.69 -22.24 17.70
N ASN A 239 14.18 -22.44 18.92
CA ASN A 239 13.47 -23.66 19.25
C ASN A 239 12.03 -23.68 18.71
N GLY A 240 11.43 -22.52 18.36
CA GLY A 240 10.03 -22.42 17.94
C GLY A 240 9.08 -22.94 19.01
N GLY A 241 8.43 -24.06 18.73
CA GLY A 241 7.67 -24.84 19.71
C GLY A 241 6.21 -24.46 19.89
N HIS A 242 5.69 -23.49 19.14
CA HIS A 242 4.25 -23.24 19.14
C HIS A 242 3.48 -24.36 18.45
N ILE A 243 2.35 -24.77 19.02
CA ILE A 243 1.47 -25.82 18.51
C ILE A 243 0.01 -25.36 18.56
N ALA A 244 -0.78 -25.71 17.55
CA ALA A 244 -2.23 -25.49 17.52
C ALA A 244 -2.93 -26.44 16.56
N PHE A 245 -4.23 -26.67 16.77
CA PHE A 245 -5.06 -27.36 15.80
C PHE A 245 -5.54 -26.41 14.71
N GLY A 246 -5.45 -26.87 13.46
CA GLY A 246 -6.06 -26.19 12.32
C GLY A 246 -7.57 -26.41 12.24
N PRO A 247 -8.27 -25.66 11.37
CA PRO A 247 -9.69 -25.87 11.11
C PRO A 247 -9.99 -27.25 10.47
N ASP A 248 -8.95 -27.92 9.97
CA ASP A 248 -8.99 -29.29 9.44
C ASP A 248 -8.91 -30.37 10.55
N GLY A 249 -8.81 -29.97 11.83
CA GLY A 249 -8.69 -30.86 12.98
C GLY A 249 -7.33 -31.54 13.12
N LEU A 250 -6.31 -31.11 12.39
CA LEU A 250 -4.95 -31.64 12.44
C LEU A 250 -4.06 -30.78 13.33
N LEU A 251 -3.03 -31.39 13.93
CA LEU A 251 -2.08 -30.70 14.79
C LEU A 251 -0.94 -30.12 13.95
N TYR A 252 -0.75 -28.80 14.04
CA TYR A 252 0.37 -28.07 13.44
C TYR A 252 1.43 -27.77 14.49
N ILE A 253 2.72 -27.83 14.10
CA ILE A 253 3.87 -27.71 15.01
C ILE A 253 4.93 -26.85 14.30
N GLY A 254 5.29 -25.72 14.89
CA GLY A 254 6.37 -24.85 14.40
C GLY A 254 7.71 -25.18 15.05
N LEU A 255 8.74 -25.44 14.26
CA LEU A 255 10.11 -25.65 14.72
C LEU A 255 11.07 -24.70 13.99
N GLY A 256 11.96 -24.04 14.71
CA GLY A 256 13.01 -23.21 14.14
C GLY A 256 14.13 -24.02 13.47
N ASP A 257 15.07 -23.30 12.85
CA ASP A 257 16.18 -23.90 12.07
C ASP A 257 17.23 -24.63 12.93
N GLY A 258 17.10 -24.59 14.24
CA GLY A 258 18.01 -25.22 15.19
C GLY A 258 19.08 -24.30 15.74
N GLY A 259 19.00 -23.01 15.44
CA GLY A 259 19.80 -21.96 16.06
C GLY A 259 21.13 -21.65 15.39
N SER A 260 21.91 -20.81 16.06
CA SER A 260 23.10 -20.14 15.56
C SER A 260 22.81 -19.06 14.50
N GLY A 261 23.81 -18.29 14.08
CA GLY A 261 23.65 -17.26 13.05
C GLY A 261 23.70 -17.84 11.64
N GLY A 262 22.71 -17.47 10.80
CA GLY A 262 22.72 -17.76 9.36
C GLY A 262 22.44 -19.21 8.98
N ASP A 263 21.84 -20.01 9.86
CA ASP A 263 21.49 -21.42 9.62
C ASP A 263 22.68 -22.24 9.07
N PRO A 264 23.74 -22.43 9.85
CA PRO A 264 25.00 -23.04 9.36
C PRO A 264 24.89 -24.55 9.13
N TRP A 265 23.75 -25.14 9.34
CA TRP A 265 23.56 -26.58 9.39
C TRP A 265 23.47 -27.21 8.00
N GLY A 266 24.45 -28.01 7.65
CA GLY A 266 24.56 -28.63 6.33
C GLY A 266 24.81 -27.62 5.19
N THR A 267 24.78 -28.11 3.96
CA THR A 267 25.16 -27.30 2.77
C THR A 267 24.16 -26.19 2.46
N ILE A 268 22.87 -26.43 2.66
CA ILE A 268 21.77 -25.52 2.26
C ILE A 268 21.02 -24.93 3.45
N GLY A 269 21.42 -25.23 4.68
CA GLY A 269 20.71 -24.88 5.91
C GLY A 269 19.51 -25.77 6.20
N ASN A 270 19.11 -25.84 7.49
CA ASN A 270 17.96 -26.60 7.90
C ASN A 270 16.64 -26.02 7.33
N GLY A 271 16.52 -24.69 7.19
CA GLY A 271 15.35 -24.05 6.60
C GLY A 271 15.00 -24.62 5.22
N GLN A 272 15.97 -24.82 4.34
CA GLN A 272 15.78 -25.36 2.99
C GLN A 272 15.92 -26.89 2.88
N ASN A 273 16.43 -27.55 3.91
CA ASN A 273 16.64 -29.01 3.90
C ASN A 273 15.33 -29.75 4.25
N LEU A 274 14.70 -30.35 3.26
CA LEU A 274 13.42 -31.09 3.44
C LEU A 274 13.59 -32.46 4.13
N ARG A 275 14.83 -32.89 4.45
CA ARG A 275 15.12 -34.15 5.16
C ARG A 275 15.28 -33.95 6.67
N THR A 276 14.93 -32.81 7.19
CA THR A 276 14.89 -32.48 8.62
C THR A 276 13.58 -31.79 8.98
N LEU A 277 13.16 -31.93 10.24
CA LEU A 277 11.98 -31.26 10.78
C LEU A 277 12.27 -29.82 11.25
N LEU A 278 13.56 -29.40 11.29
CA LEU A 278 13.98 -28.07 11.70
C LEU A 278 13.75 -27.03 10.59
N GLY A 279 13.37 -25.80 10.96
CA GLY A 279 13.04 -24.71 10.05
C GLY A 279 11.73 -24.94 9.28
N LYS A 280 10.72 -25.51 9.94
CA LYS A 280 9.49 -26.04 9.35
C LYS A 280 8.24 -25.69 10.15
N LEU A 281 7.12 -25.64 9.42
CA LEU A 281 5.82 -25.91 10.00
C LEU A 281 5.40 -27.34 9.62
N LEU A 282 5.17 -28.18 10.61
CA LEU A 282 4.76 -29.56 10.46
C LEU A 282 3.26 -29.70 10.62
N ARG A 283 2.65 -30.76 10.03
CA ARG A 283 1.23 -31.11 10.22
C ARG A 283 1.06 -32.62 10.36
N ILE A 284 0.43 -33.05 11.44
CA ILE A 284 0.20 -34.46 11.76
C ILE A 284 -1.25 -34.72 12.21
N ASP A 285 -1.73 -35.96 12.04
CA ASP A 285 -3.03 -36.40 12.54
C ASP A 285 -2.82 -37.26 13.79
N VAL A 286 -3.24 -36.72 14.92
CA VAL A 286 -3.14 -37.35 16.24
C VAL A 286 -4.28 -38.34 16.55
N ASN A 287 -5.23 -38.53 15.63
CA ASN A 287 -6.35 -39.46 15.75
C ASN A 287 -6.04 -40.86 15.16
N GLY A 288 -4.78 -41.13 14.89
CA GLY A 288 -4.31 -42.39 14.36
C GLY A 288 -2.86 -42.66 14.67
N SER A 289 -2.35 -43.79 14.22
CA SER A 289 -0.95 -44.20 14.39
C SER A 289 -0.37 -44.76 13.11
N THR A 290 0.96 -44.70 12.98
CA THR A 290 1.74 -45.32 11.92
C THR A 290 2.75 -46.28 12.56
N GLY A 291 2.45 -47.58 12.55
CA GLY A 291 3.23 -48.55 13.31
C GLY A 291 3.19 -48.24 14.82
N ASN A 292 4.37 -48.07 15.43
CA ASN A 292 4.50 -47.71 16.84
C ASN A 292 4.51 -46.18 17.10
N VAL A 293 4.39 -45.35 16.06
CA VAL A 293 4.36 -43.88 16.19
C VAL A 293 2.92 -43.42 16.40
N PRO A 294 2.61 -42.67 17.49
CA PRO A 294 1.25 -42.32 17.88
C PRO A 294 0.67 -41.13 17.08
N TYR A 295 0.97 -41.05 15.82
CA TYR A 295 0.34 -40.14 14.82
C TYR A 295 0.43 -40.75 13.42
N ARG A 296 -0.32 -40.23 12.51
CA ARG A 296 -0.23 -40.52 11.07
C ARG A 296 -0.06 -39.25 10.24
N ILE A 297 0.38 -39.47 9.01
CA ILE A 297 0.54 -38.36 8.06
C ILE A 297 -0.78 -38.12 7.31
N PRO A 298 -1.30 -36.90 7.31
CA PRO A 298 -2.43 -36.52 6.45
C PRO A 298 -2.09 -36.74 4.97
N ALA A 299 -2.98 -37.36 4.20
CA ALA A 299 -2.76 -37.60 2.77
C ALA A 299 -2.57 -36.33 1.95
N SER A 300 -3.03 -35.19 2.47
CA SER A 300 -2.87 -33.85 1.88
C SER A 300 -1.56 -33.14 2.24
N ASN A 301 -0.63 -33.80 2.96
CA ASN A 301 0.70 -33.24 3.16
C ASN A 301 1.53 -33.33 1.86
N PRO A 302 2.42 -32.36 1.59
CA PRO A 302 3.19 -32.32 0.35
C PRO A 302 4.02 -33.58 0.06
N TYR A 303 4.46 -34.27 1.10
CA TYR A 303 5.35 -35.44 1.00
C TYR A 303 4.75 -36.71 1.65
N ALA A 304 3.44 -36.82 1.69
CA ALA A 304 2.69 -37.84 2.44
C ALA A 304 3.07 -39.31 2.15
N GLY A 305 3.64 -39.60 0.96
CA GLY A 305 4.04 -40.96 0.57
C GLY A 305 5.42 -41.40 1.09
N ASN A 306 6.16 -40.52 1.76
CA ASN A 306 7.52 -40.82 2.21
C ASN A 306 7.57 -41.45 3.60
N ALA A 307 8.74 -42.00 3.98
CA ALA A 307 8.98 -42.53 5.31
C ALA A 307 9.02 -41.43 6.37
N LEU A 308 8.52 -41.70 7.57
CA LEU A 308 8.48 -40.78 8.70
C LEU A 308 9.86 -40.27 9.10
N CYS A 309 9.93 -39.02 9.51
CA CYS A 309 11.11 -38.38 10.12
C CYS A 309 10.91 -38.15 11.64
N ASN A 310 10.19 -39.00 12.32
CA ASN A 310 9.76 -38.85 13.72
C ASN A 310 10.91 -38.72 14.74
N SER A 311 12.16 -39.00 14.32
CA SER A 311 13.39 -38.76 15.11
C SER A 311 14.09 -37.43 14.73
N GLY A 312 13.48 -36.60 13.87
CA GLY A 312 13.97 -35.29 13.44
C GLY A 312 14.62 -35.25 12.06
N THR A 313 15.05 -36.39 11.49
CA THR A 313 15.66 -36.48 10.16
C THR A 313 15.21 -37.71 9.39
N GLY A 314 15.33 -37.69 8.06
CA GLY A 314 14.97 -38.77 7.16
C GLY A 314 15.88 -38.94 5.95
N ALA A 315 15.79 -40.08 5.28
CA ALA A 315 16.49 -40.34 4.02
C ALA A 315 15.82 -39.67 2.82
N GLN A 316 14.53 -39.38 2.95
CA GLN A 316 13.69 -38.66 1.94
C GLN A 316 13.14 -37.35 2.55
N ASN A 317 12.42 -36.57 1.76
CA ASN A 317 11.70 -35.41 2.28
C ASN A 317 10.70 -35.86 3.34
N CYS A 318 10.71 -35.20 4.49
CA CYS A 318 9.90 -35.58 5.65
C CYS A 318 8.40 -35.36 5.37
N PRO A 319 7.57 -36.40 5.52
CA PRO A 319 6.15 -36.31 5.21
C PRO A 319 5.35 -35.49 6.25
N GLU A 320 5.94 -35.20 7.40
CA GLU A 320 5.37 -34.33 8.43
C GLU A 320 5.34 -32.85 7.97
N ILE A 321 6.17 -32.45 6.99
CA ILE A 321 6.31 -31.07 6.55
C ILE A 321 5.02 -30.57 5.88
N TYR A 322 4.51 -29.44 6.37
CA TYR A 322 3.45 -28.66 5.76
C TYR A 322 3.99 -27.48 4.96
N ALA A 323 4.96 -26.73 5.54
CA ALA A 323 5.66 -25.61 4.92
C ALA A 323 7.11 -25.55 5.44
N TYR A 324 7.99 -24.84 4.71
CA TYR A 324 9.43 -24.81 5.02
C TYR A 324 10.08 -23.47 4.67
N GLY A 325 11.38 -23.35 4.97
CA GLY A 325 12.12 -22.12 4.74
C GLY A 325 11.85 -21.08 5.84
N LEU A 326 11.65 -21.54 7.07
CA LEU A 326 11.43 -20.72 8.25
C LEU A 326 12.69 -20.70 9.12
N ARG A 327 12.94 -19.58 9.80
CA ARG A 327 14.07 -19.41 10.71
C ARG A 327 13.70 -19.74 12.16
N ASN A 328 12.76 -19.01 12.72
CA ASN A 328 12.27 -19.20 14.09
C ASN A 328 10.79 -18.81 14.19
N PRO A 329 9.88 -19.65 13.70
CA PRO A 329 8.44 -19.40 13.72
C PRO A 329 7.92 -19.34 15.15
N TRP A 330 7.88 -18.13 15.72
CA TRP A 330 7.62 -17.96 17.15
C TRP A 330 6.16 -18.16 17.51
N ARG A 331 5.25 -17.31 16.94
CA ARG A 331 3.81 -17.47 17.11
C ARG A 331 3.11 -17.36 15.77
N TRP A 332 2.05 -18.13 15.64
CA TRP A 332 1.20 -18.18 14.49
C TRP A 332 -0.24 -18.51 14.88
N SER A 333 -1.20 -18.22 14.03
CA SER A 333 -2.61 -18.45 14.33
C SER A 333 -3.42 -18.66 13.05
N PHE A 334 -4.54 -19.37 13.19
CA PHE A 334 -5.56 -19.45 12.15
C PHE A 334 -6.57 -18.31 12.32
N ASP A 335 -6.91 -17.63 11.25
CA ASP A 335 -8.08 -16.78 11.23
C ASP A 335 -9.35 -17.64 11.38
N ARG A 336 -10.12 -17.41 12.42
CA ARG A 336 -11.31 -18.20 12.76
C ARG A 336 -12.40 -18.19 11.68
N LEU A 337 -12.45 -17.15 10.84
CA LEU A 337 -13.47 -17.01 9.81
C LEU A 337 -13.03 -17.59 8.47
N SER A 338 -11.81 -17.33 8.04
CA SER A 338 -11.33 -17.74 6.72
C SER A 338 -10.51 -19.03 6.73
N GLY A 339 -9.97 -19.44 7.90
CA GLY A 339 -9.05 -20.55 8.02
C GLY A 339 -7.63 -20.26 7.53
N GLU A 340 -7.32 -19.02 7.13
CA GLU A 340 -5.96 -18.63 6.72
C GLU A 340 -4.98 -18.72 7.90
N LEU A 341 -3.79 -19.20 7.61
CA LEU A 341 -2.71 -19.35 8.59
C LEU A 341 -1.72 -18.20 8.46
N TRP A 342 -1.57 -17.44 9.54
CA TRP A 342 -0.67 -16.31 9.68
C TRP A 342 0.46 -16.64 10.65
N LEU A 343 1.70 -16.41 10.26
CA LEU A 343 2.88 -16.79 11.02
C LEU A 343 3.85 -15.61 11.08
N ALA A 344 4.47 -15.42 12.25
CA ALA A 344 5.60 -14.51 12.43
C ALA A 344 6.89 -15.32 12.53
N ASP A 345 7.84 -15.01 11.66
CA ASP A 345 9.16 -15.60 11.62
C ASP A 345 10.22 -14.59 12.07
N VAL A 346 10.94 -14.93 13.14
CA VAL A 346 11.96 -14.02 13.72
C VAL A 346 13.19 -14.01 12.83
N GLY A 347 13.56 -12.81 12.37
CA GLY A 347 14.65 -12.56 11.46
C GLY A 347 16.05 -12.71 12.06
N GLN A 348 17.08 -12.58 11.21
CA GLN A 348 18.48 -12.79 11.63
C GLN A 348 19.10 -11.55 12.26
N GLY A 349 19.01 -10.41 11.63
CA GLY A 349 19.69 -9.20 12.10
C GLY A 349 19.30 -7.94 11.36
N ALA A 350 18.40 -8.02 10.38
CA ALA A 350 17.99 -6.88 9.59
C ALA A 350 16.47 -6.72 9.49
N ILE A 351 15.73 -7.81 9.28
CA ILE A 351 14.30 -7.78 8.94
C ILE A 351 13.54 -8.83 9.74
N GLU A 352 12.42 -8.42 10.31
CA GLU A 352 11.38 -9.27 10.90
C GLU A 352 10.22 -9.43 9.91
N GLU A 353 9.54 -10.60 9.87
CA GLU A 353 8.54 -10.85 8.83
C GLU A 353 7.26 -11.54 9.31
N VAL A 354 6.17 -11.27 8.58
CA VAL A 354 4.87 -11.93 8.72
C VAL A 354 4.55 -12.65 7.43
N ASP A 355 4.23 -13.93 7.55
CA ASP A 355 3.91 -14.80 6.43
C ASP A 355 2.46 -15.26 6.43
N ARG A 356 1.91 -15.49 5.24
CA ARG A 356 0.65 -16.21 5.06
C ARG A 356 0.95 -17.60 4.52
N ILE A 357 0.79 -18.60 5.38
CA ILE A 357 1.28 -19.95 5.15
C ILE A 357 0.32 -20.77 4.28
N VAL A 358 0.88 -21.41 3.25
CA VAL A 358 0.18 -22.36 2.37
C VAL A 358 0.90 -23.71 2.36
N SER A 359 0.17 -24.78 2.02
CA SER A 359 0.72 -26.12 1.91
C SER A 359 1.82 -26.18 0.85
N GLY A 360 3.00 -26.71 1.21
CA GLY A 360 4.16 -26.80 0.32
C GLY A 360 4.92 -25.50 0.14
N GLY A 361 4.49 -24.39 0.78
CA GLY A 361 5.13 -23.09 0.67
C GLY A 361 6.57 -23.07 1.17
N ASN A 362 7.45 -22.37 0.44
CA ASN A 362 8.83 -22.05 0.84
C ASN A 362 8.90 -20.56 1.20
N TYR A 363 9.29 -20.23 2.44
CA TYR A 363 9.35 -18.86 2.97
C TYR A 363 10.77 -18.26 2.93
N GLY A 364 11.69 -18.95 2.28
CA GLY A 364 12.93 -18.38 1.78
C GLY A 364 14.14 -18.47 2.69
N TRP A 365 13.99 -18.65 4.00
CA TRP A 365 15.15 -18.80 4.90
C TRP A 365 15.96 -20.05 4.57
N ARG A 366 17.28 -19.97 4.42
CA ARG A 366 18.24 -18.87 4.62
C ARG A 366 18.61 -18.13 3.31
N CYS A 367 17.88 -18.27 2.22
CA CYS A 367 18.18 -17.56 0.98
C CYS A 367 17.87 -16.08 1.12
N PHE A 368 16.81 -15.79 1.83
CA PHE A 368 16.27 -14.45 2.05
C PHE A 368 16.08 -14.16 3.53
N GLU A 369 16.16 -12.89 3.91
CA GLU A 369 15.68 -12.32 5.16
C GLU A 369 14.69 -11.23 4.80
N GLY A 370 13.39 -11.43 5.06
CA GLY A 370 12.34 -10.63 4.43
C GLY A 370 12.39 -10.73 2.91
N THR A 371 12.31 -9.59 2.24
CA THR A 371 12.46 -9.48 0.78
C THR A 371 13.92 -9.34 0.32
N GLY A 372 14.87 -9.24 1.25
CA GLY A 372 16.30 -9.06 0.98
C GLY A 372 17.04 -10.39 0.78
N SER A 373 17.93 -10.49 -0.20
CA SER A 373 18.83 -11.64 -0.35
C SER A 373 19.80 -11.72 0.84
N TYR A 374 19.87 -12.90 1.47
CA TYR A 374 20.75 -13.13 2.62
C TYR A 374 21.93 -14.06 2.27
N ASN A 375 21.68 -15.25 1.76
CA ASN A 375 22.72 -16.24 1.48
C ASN A 375 22.54 -16.88 0.09
N SER A 376 23.57 -16.84 -0.74
CA SER A 376 23.53 -17.40 -2.09
C SER A 376 23.72 -18.94 -2.11
N THR A 377 24.22 -19.53 -1.03
CA THR A 377 24.39 -21.00 -0.88
C THR A 377 23.24 -21.56 -0.08
N CYS A 378 22.04 -21.60 -0.67
CA CYS A 378 20.81 -21.90 0.05
C CYS A 378 19.89 -22.93 -0.63
N GLY A 379 20.37 -23.61 -1.67
CA GLY A 379 19.64 -24.70 -2.32
C GLY A 379 18.88 -24.33 -3.59
N PRO A 380 18.37 -25.33 -4.31
CA PRO A 380 17.79 -25.16 -5.64
C PRO A 380 16.40 -24.49 -5.64
N ASN A 381 15.72 -24.42 -4.49
CA ASN A 381 14.34 -23.95 -4.40
C ASN A 381 14.23 -22.44 -4.10
N ALA A 382 15.33 -21.68 -4.07
CA ALA A 382 15.34 -20.25 -3.79
C ALA A 382 14.39 -19.44 -4.69
N ALA A 383 14.34 -19.78 -5.97
CA ALA A 383 13.49 -19.09 -6.96
C ALA A 383 11.96 -19.29 -6.75
N SER A 384 11.57 -20.28 -5.95
CA SER A 384 10.16 -20.56 -5.62
C SER A 384 9.74 -20.01 -4.25
N SER A 385 10.57 -19.18 -3.60
CA SER A 385 10.24 -18.58 -2.30
C SER A 385 9.06 -17.63 -2.41
N LEU A 386 8.18 -17.71 -1.43
CA LEU A 386 7.07 -16.77 -1.25
C LEU A 386 7.55 -15.60 -0.40
N PRO A 387 7.35 -14.35 -0.85
CA PRO A 387 7.72 -13.20 -0.03
C PRO A 387 6.76 -13.03 1.14
N PRO A 388 7.20 -12.41 2.26
CA PRO A 388 6.33 -12.11 3.38
C PRO A 388 5.22 -11.13 2.98
N VAL A 389 4.10 -11.16 3.70
CA VAL A 389 3.01 -10.18 3.51
C VAL A 389 3.30 -8.85 4.19
N ALA A 390 4.10 -8.87 5.25
CA ALA A 390 4.59 -7.66 5.92
C ALA A 390 5.98 -7.91 6.51
N GLN A 391 6.75 -6.83 6.65
CA GLN A 391 8.08 -6.85 7.23
C GLN A 391 8.42 -5.52 7.89
N TYR A 392 9.39 -5.53 8.80
CA TYR A 392 10.01 -4.31 9.36
C TYR A 392 11.48 -4.52 9.67
N SER A 393 12.24 -3.42 9.64
CA SER A 393 13.67 -3.46 9.94
C SER A 393 13.96 -3.46 11.45
N HIS A 394 15.14 -3.92 11.83
CA HIS A 394 15.62 -3.90 13.22
C HIS A 394 15.77 -2.47 13.80
N ALA A 395 15.65 -1.43 12.99
CA ALA A 395 15.51 -0.04 13.50
C ALA A 395 14.13 0.21 14.13
N VAL A 396 13.13 -0.64 13.86
CA VAL A 396 11.74 -0.48 14.30
C VAL A 396 11.38 -1.46 15.42
N GLY A 397 11.84 -2.72 15.31
CA GLY A 397 11.66 -3.81 16.29
C GLY A 397 12.68 -4.89 15.97
N GLN A 398 12.95 -5.83 16.88
CA GLN A 398 14.08 -6.76 16.77
C GLN A 398 13.71 -8.22 17.03
N SER A 399 12.45 -8.51 17.34
CA SER A 399 11.98 -9.89 17.57
C SER A 399 10.46 -9.92 17.45
N ILE A 400 9.98 -10.27 16.27
CA ILE A 400 8.55 -10.37 16.04
C ILE A 400 7.91 -11.46 16.88
N THR A 401 6.78 -11.14 17.48
CA THR A 401 6.04 -12.11 18.30
C THR A 401 4.98 -12.85 17.50
N GLY A 402 4.35 -12.19 16.52
CA GLY A 402 3.14 -12.68 15.86
C GLY A 402 1.87 -12.21 16.54
N GLY A 403 0.75 -12.82 16.19
CA GLY A 403 -0.56 -12.38 16.67
C GLY A 403 -1.74 -13.08 16.03
N TYR A 404 -2.88 -12.36 15.86
CA TYR A 404 -4.14 -12.91 15.38
C TYR A 404 -4.86 -11.96 14.43
N VAL A 405 -5.67 -12.52 13.52
CA VAL A 405 -6.69 -11.73 12.82
C VAL A 405 -7.79 -11.37 13.83
N TYR A 406 -7.99 -10.08 14.06
CA TYR A 406 -8.98 -9.60 15.03
C TYR A 406 -10.41 -9.92 14.57
N ARG A 407 -11.21 -10.53 15.48
CA ARG A 407 -12.59 -10.95 15.23
C ARG A 407 -13.55 -10.55 16.37
N GLY A 408 -13.07 -9.72 17.30
CA GLY A 408 -13.91 -9.18 18.39
C GLY A 408 -14.86 -8.08 17.94
N ALA A 409 -15.78 -7.72 18.84
CA ALA A 409 -16.79 -6.69 18.58
C ALA A 409 -16.41 -5.31 19.15
N ALA A 410 -15.43 -5.27 20.09
CA ALA A 410 -15.09 -4.01 20.78
C ALA A 410 -14.38 -2.99 19.90
N MET A 411 -13.71 -3.42 18.82
CA MET A 411 -13.01 -2.56 17.87
C MET A 411 -13.43 -2.87 16.43
N PRO A 412 -14.63 -2.41 15.98
CA PRO A 412 -15.18 -2.76 14.67
C PRO A 412 -14.28 -2.42 13.48
N ALA A 413 -13.51 -1.34 13.56
CA ALA A 413 -12.58 -0.93 12.51
C ALA A 413 -11.34 -1.84 12.40
N LEU A 414 -11.09 -2.68 13.41
CA LEU A 414 -9.99 -3.66 13.41
C LEU A 414 -10.42 -5.02 12.87
N VAL A 415 -11.72 -5.29 12.75
CA VAL A 415 -12.25 -6.58 12.31
C VAL A 415 -11.68 -6.97 10.94
N GLY A 416 -11.06 -8.16 10.88
CA GLY A 416 -10.42 -8.68 9.67
C GLY A 416 -8.96 -8.23 9.46
N ARG A 417 -8.41 -7.39 10.33
CA ARG A 417 -6.98 -7.02 10.29
C ARG A 417 -6.15 -7.98 11.11
N TYR A 418 -4.97 -8.33 10.64
CA TYR A 418 -4.00 -9.09 11.41
C TYR A 418 -3.27 -8.15 12.37
N VAL A 419 -3.35 -8.45 13.66
CA VAL A 419 -2.70 -7.71 14.75
C VAL A 419 -1.50 -8.51 15.23
N PHE A 420 -0.33 -7.90 15.32
CA PHE A 420 0.90 -8.55 15.75
C PHE A 420 1.80 -7.59 16.53
N GLY A 421 2.78 -8.13 17.23
CA GLY A 421 3.67 -7.34 18.08
C GLY A 421 5.12 -7.77 17.99
N ASP A 422 5.99 -6.97 18.64
CA ASP A 422 7.41 -7.21 18.79
C ASP A 422 7.79 -7.28 20.29
N PHE A 423 8.58 -8.28 20.63
CA PHE A 423 8.98 -8.55 22.03
C PHE A 423 9.91 -7.47 22.58
N VAL A 424 10.85 -6.99 21.79
CA VAL A 424 11.90 -6.05 22.22
C VAL A 424 11.40 -4.63 22.27
N SER A 425 10.74 -4.17 21.21
CA SER A 425 10.25 -2.79 21.12
C SER A 425 8.93 -2.55 21.85
N GLY A 426 8.17 -3.62 22.16
CA GLY A 426 6.83 -3.52 22.73
C GLY A 426 5.79 -2.93 21.77
N ARG A 427 6.11 -2.79 20.50
CA ARG A 427 5.22 -2.22 19.49
C ARG A 427 4.18 -3.24 19.03
N ILE A 428 2.98 -2.73 18.75
CA ILE A 428 1.87 -3.49 18.19
C ILE A 428 1.43 -2.81 16.90
N TRP A 429 1.31 -3.59 15.83
CA TRP A 429 0.81 -3.17 14.53
C TRP A 429 -0.46 -3.90 14.16
N HIS A 430 -1.16 -3.38 13.17
CA HIS A 430 -2.21 -4.11 12.47
C HIS A 430 -2.10 -3.84 10.97
N ILE A 431 -2.35 -4.87 10.17
CA ILE A 431 -2.32 -4.80 8.71
C ILE A 431 -3.63 -5.32 8.14
N ALA A 432 -4.01 -4.81 6.96
CA ALA A 432 -5.14 -5.34 6.22
C ALA A 432 -4.83 -6.76 5.72
N ARG A 433 -5.83 -7.62 5.68
CA ARG A 433 -5.70 -9.01 5.22
C ARG A 433 -5.22 -9.11 3.77
N ASP A 434 -5.68 -8.20 2.90
CA ASP A 434 -5.38 -8.19 1.47
C ASP A 434 -4.17 -7.32 1.13
N THR A 435 -3.20 -7.26 2.04
CA THR A 435 -1.96 -6.51 1.82
C THR A 435 -1.12 -7.22 0.76
N ALA A 436 -0.91 -6.58 -0.37
CA ALA A 436 0.01 -6.98 -1.44
C ALA A 436 0.43 -5.72 -2.21
N PRO A 437 1.69 -5.55 -2.59
CA PRO A 437 2.89 -6.35 -2.27
C PRO A 437 3.30 -6.26 -0.80
N THR A 438 4.40 -6.91 -0.43
CA THR A 438 4.94 -6.90 0.94
C THR A 438 4.95 -5.51 1.55
N LEU A 439 4.24 -5.34 2.67
CA LEU A 439 4.14 -4.06 3.39
C LEU A 439 5.33 -3.87 4.33
N SER A 440 6.08 -2.80 4.18
CA SER A 440 7.05 -2.39 5.19
C SER A 440 6.35 -1.53 6.26
N VAL A 441 6.22 -2.06 7.48
CA VAL A 441 5.60 -1.32 8.59
C VAL A 441 6.67 -0.55 9.37
N THR A 442 6.35 0.68 9.77
CA THR A 442 7.25 1.56 10.52
C THR A 442 6.63 2.08 11.80
N ALA A 443 5.48 2.72 11.70
CA ALA A 443 4.75 3.23 12.87
C ALA A 443 3.91 2.12 13.50
N GLY A 444 3.98 1.96 14.82
CA GLY A 444 3.17 1.05 15.61
C GLY A 444 2.83 1.65 16.95
N PHE A 445 1.82 1.13 17.63
CA PHE A 445 1.50 1.51 19.00
C PHE A 445 2.56 0.95 19.96
N ASP A 446 3.25 1.82 20.67
CA ASP A 446 4.20 1.43 21.73
C ASP A 446 3.41 1.12 23.01
N SER A 447 3.39 -0.15 23.39
CA SER A 447 2.67 -0.61 24.58
C SER A 447 3.51 -0.53 25.86
N GLY A 448 4.82 -0.36 25.75
CA GLY A 448 5.78 -0.43 26.87
C GLY A 448 5.90 -1.83 27.48
N LEU A 449 5.40 -2.89 26.81
CA LEU A 449 5.38 -4.28 27.30
C LEU A 449 6.42 -5.15 26.58
N SER A 450 6.96 -6.14 27.24
CA SER A 450 7.71 -7.23 26.59
C SER A 450 6.70 -8.28 26.08
N ILE A 451 6.30 -8.17 24.80
CA ILE A 451 5.19 -8.96 24.24
C ILE A 451 5.65 -10.36 23.90
N ALA A 452 5.43 -11.33 24.81
CA ALA A 452 5.81 -12.72 24.57
C ALA A 452 4.82 -13.47 23.65
N SER A 453 3.54 -13.07 23.66
CA SER A 453 2.48 -13.70 22.88
C SER A 453 1.23 -12.81 22.88
N PHE A 454 0.25 -13.23 22.08
CA PHE A 454 -1.13 -12.79 22.22
C PHE A 454 -2.01 -13.97 22.59
N GLY A 455 -3.18 -13.70 23.18
CA GLY A 455 -4.28 -14.64 23.35
C GLY A 455 -5.56 -14.10 22.72
N GLN A 456 -6.34 -14.98 22.09
CA GLN A 456 -7.64 -14.61 21.55
C GLN A 456 -8.76 -15.29 22.33
N GLY A 457 -9.65 -14.50 22.93
CA GLY A 457 -10.84 -15.00 23.60
C GLY A 457 -11.82 -15.66 22.60
N ILE A 458 -12.72 -16.49 23.11
CA ILE A 458 -13.81 -17.09 22.29
C ILE A 458 -14.67 -15.97 21.66
N ASP A 459 -14.81 -14.83 22.34
CA ASP A 459 -15.46 -13.60 21.84
C ASP A 459 -14.67 -12.88 20.72
N GLY A 460 -13.48 -13.35 20.37
CA GLY A 460 -12.62 -12.75 19.36
C GLY A 460 -11.77 -11.57 19.83
N GLU A 461 -11.89 -11.18 21.11
CA GLU A 461 -11.09 -10.10 21.69
C GLU A 461 -9.65 -10.55 21.93
N LEU A 462 -8.70 -9.59 21.82
CA LEU A 462 -7.28 -9.87 21.94
C LEU A 462 -6.70 -9.43 23.28
N TYR A 463 -5.81 -10.26 23.79
CA TYR A 463 -5.04 -10.03 24.99
C TYR A 463 -3.54 -10.12 24.68
N VAL A 464 -2.76 -9.25 25.29
CA VAL A 464 -1.29 -9.24 25.23
C VAL A 464 -0.74 -9.98 26.44
N VAL A 465 0.13 -10.93 26.20
CA VAL A 465 0.88 -11.66 27.24
C VAL A 465 2.21 -10.94 27.43
N ASN A 466 2.32 -10.19 28.51
CA ASN A 466 3.57 -9.53 28.89
C ASN A 466 4.48 -10.51 29.64
N TYR A 467 5.69 -10.74 29.11
CA TYR A 467 6.68 -11.63 29.71
C TYR A 467 7.03 -11.28 31.17
N GLY A 468 6.87 -10.00 31.57
CA GLY A 468 6.98 -9.52 32.93
C GLY A 468 5.89 -9.99 33.91
N GLY A 469 5.00 -10.90 33.49
CA GLY A 469 4.04 -11.58 34.37
C GLY A 469 2.62 -11.04 34.32
N THR A 470 2.28 -10.13 33.39
CA THR A 470 0.99 -9.46 33.37
C THR A 470 0.21 -9.72 32.08
N LEU A 471 -1.12 -9.68 32.14
CA LEU A 471 -2.00 -9.81 30.99
C LEU A 471 -2.68 -8.47 30.74
N HIS A 472 -2.78 -8.08 29.48
CA HIS A 472 -3.41 -6.83 29.07
C HIS A 472 -4.44 -7.08 27.97
N ARG A 473 -5.60 -6.47 28.05
CA ARG A 473 -6.57 -6.49 26.97
C ARG A 473 -6.22 -5.40 25.96
N LEU A 474 -6.28 -5.72 24.66
CA LEU A 474 -6.18 -4.73 23.60
C LEU A 474 -7.46 -3.90 23.55
N ARG A 475 -7.33 -2.59 23.43
CA ARG A 475 -8.43 -1.63 23.41
C ARG A 475 -8.25 -0.64 22.26
N GLN A 476 -9.32 -0.02 21.87
CA GLN A 476 -9.26 1.17 21.05
C GLN A 476 -8.71 2.33 21.91
N GLY A 477 -7.67 2.97 21.43
CA GLY A 477 -7.11 4.17 22.06
C GLY A 477 -7.94 5.42 21.74
N THR A 478 -7.71 6.48 22.51
CA THR A 478 -8.26 7.81 22.19
C THR A 478 -7.49 8.43 21.05
N THR A 479 -8.17 8.92 20.03
CA THR A 479 -7.53 9.59 18.89
C THR A 479 -7.25 11.05 19.24
N SER A 480 -6.00 11.46 19.14
CA SER A 480 -5.58 12.88 19.10
C SER A 480 -5.12 13.24 17.68
N GLY A 481 -5.88 12.88 16.66
CA GLY A 481 -5.59 13.22 15.27
C GLY A 481 -6.73 14.06 14.66
N GLY A 482 -6.46 14.74 13.55
CA GLY A 482 -7.47 15.44 12.76
C GLY A 482 -8.64 14.51 12.39
N SER A 483 -9.80 15.06 12.15
CA SER A 483 -10.96 14.31 11.66
C SER A 483 -11.31 14.77 10.25
N VAL A 484 -11.58 13.83 9.35
CA VAL A 484 -12.20 14.15 8.06
C VAL A 484 -13.70 14.11 8.22
N ALA A 485 -14.37 15.20 7.80
CA ALA A 485 -15.81 15.38 7.97
C ALA A 485 -16.61 14.19 7.44
N SER A 486 -17.66 13.78 8.17
CA SER A 486 -18.54 12.68 7.77
C SER A 486 -19.48 13.04 6.63
N GLN A 487 -19.82 14.34 6.49
CA GLN A 487 -20.63 14.86 5.40
C GLN A 487 -19.78 15.69 4.45
N LEU A 488 -20.02 15.56 3.14
CA LEU A 488 -19.28 16.29 2.11
C LEU A 488 -19.46 17.80 2.25
N SER A 489 -20.68 18.26 2.58
CA SER A 489 -20.99 19.67 2.82
C SER A 489 -20.16 20.30 3.95
N ALA A 490 -19.66 19.50 4.89
CA ALA A 490 -18.86 19.96 6.03
C ALA A 490 -17.33 19.94 5.73
N THR A 491 -16.89 19.51 4.54
CA THR A 491 -15.48 19.43 4.19
C THR A 491 -14.85 20.76 3.80
N GLY A 492 -15.68 21.77 3.50
CA GLY A 492 -15.22 23.04 2.91
C GLY A 492 -14.80 22.96 1.44
N CYS A 493 -14.88 21.77 0.81
CA CYS A 493 -14.51 21.57 -0.60
C CYS A 493 -15.68 21.78 -1.57
N VAL A 494 -16.92 21.84 -1.05
CA VAL A 494 -18.14 22.13 -1.79
C VAL A 494 -18.87 23.30 -1.15
N LEU A 495 -19.83 23.90 -1.84
CA LEU A 495 -20.68 24.95 -1.27
C LEU A 495 -21.61 24.34 -0.23
N ALA A 496 -21.62 24.87 0.99
CA ALA A 496 -22.42 24.31 2.09
C ALA A 496 -23.93 24.29 1.78
N GLY A 497 -24.43 25.28 1.04
CA GLY A 497 -25.85 25.36 0.63
C GLY A 497 -26.19 24.58 -0.64
N ASP A 498 -25.18 24.13 -1.41
CA ASP A 498 -25.34 23.33 -2.63
C ASP A 498 -24.08 22.43 -2.83
N PRO A 499 -23.98 21.30 -2.13
CA PRO A 499 -22.82 20.41 -2.19
C PRO A 499 -22.54 19.80 -3.59
N THR A 500 -23.47 20.00 -4.55
CA THR A 500 -23.25 19.56 -5.93
C THR A 500 -22.25 20.47 -6.67
N LYS A 501 -21.89 21.61 -6.08
CA LYS A 501 -20.94 22.59 -6.64
C LYS A 501 -19.67 22.67 -5.82
N ALA A 502 -18.54 22.73 -6.52
CA ALA A 502 -17.24 22.96 -5.88
C ALA A 502 -17.20 24.33 -5.17
N ALA A 503 -16.48 24.43 -4.07
CA ALA A 503 -16.20 25.71 -3.40
C ALA A 503 -15.43 26.65 -4.33
N ALA A 504 -15.60 27.96 -4.16
CA ALA A 504 -15.05 28.98 -5.05
C ALA A 504 -13.51 28.98 -5.16
N GLY A 505 -12.81 28.48 -4.10
CA GLY A 505 -11.36 28.38 -4.06
C GLY A 505 -10.74 27.27 -4.92
N LEU A 506 -11.54 26.40 -5.53
CA LEU A 506 -11.10 25.26 -6.30
C LEU A 506 -10.92 25.58 -7.78
N VAL A 507 -9.84 25.09 -8.39
CA VAL A 507 -9.55 25.26 -9.82
C VAL A 507 -9.95 23.96 -10.55
N PRO A 508 -10.83 24.05 -11.57
CA PRO A 508 -11.20 22.87 -12.37
C PRO A 508 -10.02 22.41 -13.23
N TYR A 509 -9.93 21.10 -13.46
CA TYR A 509 -8.98 20.51 -14.41
C TYR A 509 -9.55 19.27 -15.09
N ALA A 510 -9.02 18.94 -16.26
CA ALA A 510 -9.40 17.75 -17.02
C ALA A 510 -8.15 17.13 -17.69
N PRO A 511 -7.80 15.86 -17.41
CA PRO A 511 -6.75 15.16 -18.13
C PRO A 511 -7.12 14.99 -19.62
N ASN A 512 -6.13 15.11 -20.50
CA ASN A 512 -6.30 14.88 -21.94
C ASN A 512 -6.72 13.45 -22.26
N ALA A 513 -6.14 12.47 -21.55
CA ALA A 513 -6.51 11.05 -21.60
C ALA A 513 -7.20 10.67 -20.28
N PRO A 514 -8.54 10.49 -20.27
CA PRO A 514 -9.28 10.25 -19.04
C PRO A 514 -9.15 8.81 -18.57
N PHE A 515 -9.06 8.62 -17.25
CA PHE A 515 -9.11 7.31 -16.60
C PHE A 515 -10.53 6.71 -16.67
N TRP A 516 -10.66 5.43 -17.03
CA TRP A 516 -11.92 4.70 -17.01
C TRP A 516 -12.45 4.53 -15.57
N SER A 517 -13.74 4.69 -15.37
CA SER A 517 -14.42 4.44 -14.11
C SER A 517 -15.87 4.04 -14.37
N ASP A 518 -16.08 2.83 -14.88
CA ASP A 518 -17.39 2.21 -15.07
C ASP A 518 -18.42 3.10 -15.79
N GLY A 519 -17.97 3.85 -16.81
CA GLY A 519 -18.80 4.76 -17.60
C GLY A 519 -19.19 6.06 -16.91
N ALA A 520 -18.70 6.35 -15.72
CA ALA A 520 -19.01 7.59 -15.02
C ALA A 520 -18.32 8.82 -15.66
N ALA A 521 -19.08 9.86 -15.90
CA ALA A 521 -18.53 11.19 -16.17
C ALA A 521 -17.87 11.76 -14.91
N LYS A 522 -16.80 12.55 -15.08
CA LYS A 522 -16.01 13.06 -13.97
C LYS A 522 -15.77 14.56 -14.08
N GLU A 523 -16.06 15.27 -13.00
CA GLU A 523 -15.62 16.63 -12.77
C GLU A 523 -14.47 16.60 -11.74
N ARG A 524 -13.41 17.36 -12.00
CA ARG A 524 -12.21 17.33 -11.17
C ARG A 524 -11.78 18.75 -10.80
N TYR A 525 -11.33 18.88 -9.56
CA TYR A 525 -10.94 20.16 -8.99
C TYR A 525 -9.66 20.02 -8.15
N LEU A 526 -8.81 21.04 -8.24
CA LEU A 526 -7.58 21.21 -7.48
C LEU A 526 -7.76 22.31 -6.45
N ALA A 527 -7.54 22.02 -5.19
CA ALA A 527 -7.49 22.97 -4.09
C ALA A 527 -6.07 23.03 -3.50
N LEU A 528 -5.41 24.18 -3.60
CA LEU A 528 -4.12 24.44 -2.95
C LEU A 528 -4.34 25.44 -1.81
N PRO A 529 -3.60 25.35 -0.70
CA PRO A 529 -3.57 26.40 0.32
C PRO A 529 -3.19 27.76 -0.28
N ASN A 530 -3.68 28.85 0.32
CA ASN A 530 -3.33 30.20 -0.15
C ASN A 530 -1.81 30.41 -0.08
N GLY A 531 -1.26 31.04 -1.13
CA GLY A 531 0.18 31.27 -1.27
C GLY A 531 1.00 30.03 -1.67
N ALA A 532 0.51 28.80 -1.46
CA ALA A 532 1.26 27.59 -1.79
C ALA A 532 1.32 27.33 -3.30
N THR A 533 2.41 26.76 -3.77
CA THR A 533 2.67 26.48 -5.19
C THR A 533 3.01 25.01 -5.41
N MET A 534 2.82 24.56 -6.63
CA MET A 534 3.26 23.26 -7.14
C MET A 534 4.63 23.38 -7.79
N SER A 535 5.37 22.30 -7.87
CA SER A 535 6.57 22.17 -8.72
C SER A 535 6.41 21.05 -9.74
N VAL A 536 7.25 21.03 -10.75
CA VAL A 536 7.26 20.01 -11.80
C VAL A 536 8.53 19.18 -11.63
N ALA A 537 8.37 17.87 -11.48
CA ALA A 537 9.46 16.91 -11.42
C ALA A 537 10.10 16.70 -12.81
N ALA A 538 11.27 16.08 -12.85
CA ALA A 538 12.02 15.87 -14.10
C ALA A 538 11.31 14.98 -15.14
N ASP A 539 10.42 14.10 -14.69
CA ASP A 539 9.59 13.23 -15.54
C ASP A 539 8.27 13.88 -15.98
N GLY A 540 7.99 15.11 -15.53
CA GLY A 540 6.78 15.87 -15.85
C GLY A 540 5.63 15.69 -14.88
N ASP A 541 5.78 14.88 -13.81
CA ASP A 541 4.80 14.78 -12.73
C ASP A 541 4.75 16.09 -11.94
N ILE A 542 3.59 16.38 -11.36
CA ILE A 542 3.37 17.59 -10.56
C ILE A 542 3.42 17.23 -9.07
N GLU A 543 4.33 17.91 -8.36
CA GLU A 543 4.46 17.82 -6.92
C GLU A 543 3.59 18.87 -6.21
N PHE A 544 2.89 18.44 -5.16
CA PHE A 544 1.92 19.27 -4.45
C PHE A 544 2.40 19.63 -3.03
N PRO A 545 2.08 20.80 -2.49
CA PRO A 545 2.34 21.14 -1.09
C PRO A 545 1.41 20.39 -0.14
N ALA A 546 1.82 20.21 1.12
CA ALA A 546 0.91 19.76 2.19
C ALA A 546 -0.30 20.71 2.29
N GLY A 547 -1.45 20.16 2.68
CA GLY A 547 -2.73 20.89 2.67
C GLY A 547 -3.50 20.81 1.36
N THR A 548 -2.94 20.24 0.29
CA THR A 548 -3.60 20.08 -1.02
C THR A 548 -4.76 19.08 -0.96
N VAL A 549 -5.86 19.40 -1.67
CA VAL A 549 -6.98 18.49 -1.89
C VAL A 549 -7.27 18.36 -3.40
N LEU A 550 -7.35 17.13 -3.88
CA LEU A 550 -7.84 16.79 -5.21
C LEU A 550 -9.26 16.23 -5.07
N MET A 551 -10.25 16.92 -5.62
CA MET A 551 -11.64 16.50 -5.56
C MET A 551 -12.09 15.95 -6.91
N LYS A 552 -12.81 14.82 -6.89
CA LYS A 552 -13.43 14.20 -8.08
C LYS A 552 -14.90 13.88 -7.80
N HIS A 553 -15.80 14.43 -8.59
CA HIS A 553 -17.20 14.02 -8.66
C HIS A 553 -17.40 12.96 -9.74
N PHE A 554 -18.19 11.92 -9.44
CA PHE A 554 -18.55 10.87 -10.39
C PHE A 554 -20.05 10.91 -10.65
N ARG A 555 -20.43 10.94 -11.95
CA ARG A 555 -21.83 10.96 -12.39
C ARG A 555 -22.14 9.75 -13.28
N LEU A 556 -23.19 9.01 -12.91
CA LEU A 556 -23.79 7.98 -13.77
C LEU A 556 -25.15 8.47 -14.27
N GLY A 557 -25.33 8.47 -15.59
CA GLY A 557 -26.56 9.01 -16.19
C GLY A 557 -26.88 10.45 -15.76
N GLY A 558 -25.85 11.28 -15.57
CA GLY A 558 -25.99 12.68 -15.11
C GLY A 558 -26.15 12.85 -13.60
N ARG A 559 -26.41 11.77 -12.84
CA ARG A 559 -26.62 11.81 -11.39
C ARG A 559 -25.31 11.64 -10.64
N LEU A 560 -25.07 12.45 -9.61
CA LEU A 560 -23.94 12.28 -8.69
C LEU A 560 -24.12 10.95 -7.90
N VAL A 561 -23.07 10.12 -7.93
CA VAL A 561 -23.04 8.84 -7.21
C VAL A 561 -21.95 8.80 -6.15
N GLU A 562 -20.80 9.39 -6.44
CA GLU A 562 -19.65 9.42 -5.54
C GLU A 562 -18.89 10.75 -5.67
N THR A 563 -18.32 11.20 -4.57
CA THR A 563 -17.25 12.21 -4.56
C THR A 563 -16.06 11.66 -3.83
N ARG A 564 -14.86 11.77 -4.42
CA ARG A 564 -13.60 11.40 -3.76
C ARG A 564 -12.79 12.66 -3.47
N LEU A 565 -12.27 12.74 -2.25
CA LEU A 565 -11.26 13.71 -1.84
C LEU A 565 -9.94 12.95 -1.66
N PHE A 566 -8.90 13.34 -2.38
CA PHE A 566 -7.56 12.83 -2.21
C PHE A 566 -6.72 13.95 -1.63
N MET A 567 -6.30 13.79 -0.38
CA MET A 567 -5.75 14.82 0.48
C MET A 567 -4.28 14.59 0.78
N ARG A 568 -3.43 15.61 0.59
CA ARG A 568 -2.06 15.64 1.10
C ARG A 568 -2.06 16.32 2.45
N HIS A 569 -1.99 15.53 3.51
CA HIS A 569 -2.09 16.00 4.89
C HIS A 569 -0.86 16.78 5.36
N THR A 570 -0.92 17.37 6.56
CA THR A 570 0.16 18.18 7.13
C THR A 570 1.44 17.39 7.39
N ASP A 571 1.35 16.06 7.57
CA ASP A 571 2.49 15.14 7.64
C ASP A 571 3.16 14.84 6.28
N GLY A 572 2.64 15.40 5.20
CA GLY A 572 3.12 15.20 3.82
C GLY A 572 2.58 13.95 3.13
N GLU A 573 1.86 13.09 3.85
CA GLU A 573 1.29 11.84 3.31
C GLU A 573 -0.06 12.07 2.66
N TRP A 574 -0.38 11.20 1.69
CA TRP A 574 -1.65 11.21 0.97
C TRP A 574 -2.63 10.18 1.53
N ALA A 575 -3.92 10.58 1.59
CA ALA A 575 -5.02 9.67 1.88
C ALA A 575 -6.25 10.00 1.02
N GLY A 576 -7.03 8.97 0.66
CA GLY A 576 -8.23 9.09 -0.16
C GLY A 576 -9.50 8.82 0.63
N TYR A 577 -10.53 9.65 0.45
CA TYR A 577 -11.81 9.55 1.15
C TYR A 577 -12.96 9.54 0.16
N SER A 578 -13.75 8.46 0.18
CA SER A 578 -14.95 8.30 -0.65
C SER A 578 -16.19 8.79 0.08
N TYR A 579 -17.06 9.50 -0.63
CA TYR A 579 -18.36 9.98 -0.16
C TYR A 579 -19.46 9.48 -1.08
N GLN A 580 -20.42 8.75 -0.53
CA GLN A 580 -21.60 8.29 -1.27
C GLN A 580 -22.70 9.33 -1.23
N TRP A 581 -23.23 9.72 -2.38
CA TRP A 581 -24.38 10.61 -2.48
C TRP A 581 -25.67 9.94 -2.04
N ASN A 582 -26.50 10.68 -1.32
CA ASN A 582 -27.84 10.24 -0.96
C ASN A 582 -28.78 10.17 -2.18
N ALA A 583 -29.92 9.51 -2.02
CA ALA A 583 -30.87 9.30 -3.11
C ALA A 583 -31.42 10.61 -3.69
N GLN A 584 -31.51 11.66 -2.88
CA GLN A 584 -32.02 12.98 -3.25
C GLN A 584 -30.98 13.85 -3.94
N GLY A 585 -29.67 13.48 -3.89
CA GLY A 585 -28.57 14.26 -4.46
C GLY A 585 -28.30 15.56 -3.71
N THR A 586 -28.66 15.64 -2.42
CA THR A 586 -28.52 16.86 -1.61
C THR A 586 -27.23 16.92 -0.81
N ASP A 587 -26.66 15.78 -0.44
CA ASP A 587 -25.35 15.68 0.21
C ASP A 587 -24.77 14.26 0.07
N ALA A 588 -23.50 14.08 0.45
CA ALA A 588 -22.82 12.79 0.43
C ALA A 588 -22.18 12.47 1.78
N THR A 589 -22.28 11.19 2.18
CA THR A 589 -21.75 10.69 3.46
C THR A 589 -20.47 9.90 3.20
N ARG A 590 -19.45 10.09 4.05
CA ARG A 590 -18.18 9.36 3.98
C ARG A 590 -18.41 7.86 4.12
N VAL A 591 -17.77 7.09 3.23
CA VAL A 591 -17.75 5.63 3.27
C VAL A 591 -16.45 5.19 3.92
N VAL A 592 -16.53 4.69 5.14
CA VAL A 592 -15.37 4.14 5.87
C VAL A 592 -15.20 2.66 5.53
N GLY A 593 -13.94 2.21 5.31
CA GLY A 593 -13.61 0.80 5.03
C GLY A 593 -13.97 0.30 3.63
N GLY A 594 -14.56 1.14 2.80
CA GLY A 594 -15.00 0.78 1.44
C GLY A 594 -16.25 -0.11 1.44
N LYS A 595 -16.95 -0.11 0.31
CA LYS A 595 -18.10 -1.01 0.07
C LYS A 595 -18.45 -1.10 -1.42
N THR A 596 -19.20 -2.11 -1.78
CA THR A 596 -19.90 -2.20 -3.07
C THR A 596 -21.39 -2.00 -2.85
N ALA A 597 -22.04 -1.21 -3.73
CA ALA A 597 -23.47 -0.97 -3.69
C ALA A 597 -24.07 -0.93 -5.11
N SER A 598 -25.34 -1.26 -5.24
CA SER A 598 -26.06 -1.11 -6.52
C SER A 598 -26.46 0.34 -6.73
N ILE A 599 -26.10 0.90 -7.88
CA ILE A 599 -26.54 2.21 -8.36
C ILE A 599 -27.40 1.95 -9.61
N GLY A 600 -28.72 1.96 -9.44
CA GLY A 600 -29.62 1.44 -10.46
C GLY A 600 -29.37 -0.05 -10.68
N THR A 601 -29.07 -0.43 -11.91
CA THR A 601 -28.74 -1.83 -12.29
C THR A 601 -27.24 -2.12 -12.26
N GLN A 602 -26.40 -1.12 -12.01
CA GLN A 602 -24.94 -1.26 -12.02
C GLN A 602 -24.37 -1.44 -10.62
N SER A 603 -23.44 -2.39 -10.46
CA SER A 603 -22.60 -2.50 -9.27
C SER A 603 -21.58 -1.36 -9.25
N TRP A 604 -21.44 -0.65 -8.12
CA TRP A 604 -20.49 0.44 -7.95
C TRP A 604 -19.64 0.22 -6.70
N MET A 605 -18.33 0.29 -6.87
CA MET A 605 -17.37 0.12 -5.80
C MET A 605 -16.93 1.48 -5.23
N PHE A 606 -17.21 1.71 -3.96
CA PHE A 606 -16.65 2.80 -3.17
C PHE A 606 -15.36 2.30 -2.54
N PRO A 607 -14.17 2.75 -2.97
CA PRO A 607 -12.91 2.23 -2.46
C PRO A 607 -12.68 2.65 -1.00
N SER A 608 -12.02 1.76 -0.24
CA SER A 608 -11.46 2.11 1.06
C SER A 608 -10.25 3.03 0.90
N GLU A 609 -9.80 3.64 2.00
CA GLU A 609 -8.60 4.49 2.03
C GLU A 609 -7.35 3.73 1.55
N ALA A 610 -7.17 2.47 1.98
CA ALA A 610 -6.09 1.60 1.51
C ALA A 610 -6.20 1.28 0.01
N GLN A 611 -7.40 1.03 -0.50
CA GLN A 611 -7.63 0.77 -1.93
C GLN A 611 -7.37 2.00 -2.81
N CYS A 612 -7.55 3.21 -2.30
CA CYS A 612 -7.13 4.43 -3.01
C CYS A 612 -5.62 4.40 -3.29
N LEU A 613 -4.81 4.05 -2.30
CA LEU A 613 -3.35 4.00 -2.41
C LEU A 613 -2.84 2.85 -3.29
N ALA A 614 -3.64 1.80 -3.52
CA ALA A 614 -3.29 0.72 -4.44
C ALA A 614 -3.20 1.19 -5.92
N CYS A 615 -4.03 2.17 -6.31
CA CYS A 615 -3.94 2.83 -7.63
C CYS A 615 -3.07 4.10 -7.57
N HIS A 616 -3.19 4.91 -6.51
CA HIS A 616 -2.37 6.10 -6.29
C HIS A 616 -1.01 5.69 -5.70
N THR A 617 -0.21 4.96 -6.48
CA THR A 617 1.09 4.43 -6.04
C THR A 617 2.13 5.53 -5.84
N ALA A 618 3.12 5.30 -4.96
CA ALA A 618 4.24 6.24 -4.79
C ALA A 618 5.06 6.37 -6.08
N ALA A 619 5.24 5.25 -6.80
CA ALA A 619 5.96 5.23 -8.08
C ALA A 619 5.28 6.08 -9.17
N ALA A 620 3.97 6.36 -9.06
CA ALA A 620 3.21 7.22 -9.96
C ALA A 620 2.95 8.61 -9.37
N GLY A 621 3.78 9.10 -8.45
CA GLY A 621 3.66 10.44 -7.86
C GLY A 621 2.37 10.68 -7.06
N ARG A 622 1.62 9.64 -6.70
CA ARG A 622 0.34 9.71 -5.97
C ARG A 622 -0.82 10.41 -6.70
N SER A 623 -0.58 11.48 -7.45
CA SER A 623 -1.60 12.41 -7.94
C SER A 623 -2.18 12.06 -9.32
N LEU A 624 -2.56 10.86 -9.58
CA LEU A 624 -2.98 10.35 -10.91
C LEU A 624 -3.68 11.37 -11.83
N GLY A 625 -3.09 11.59 -13.01
CA GLY A 625 -3.59 12.46 -14.06
C GLY A 625 -3.24 13.94 -13.91
N LEU A 626 -2.41 14.31 -12.94
CA LEU A 626 -1.86 15.67 -12.77
C LEU A 626 -0.37 15.66 -13.12
N GLU A 627 -0.09 15.51 -14.39
CA GLU A 627 1.22 15.62 -15.03
C GLU A 627 1.14 16.61 -16.19
N ILE A 628 2.26 17.19 -16.60
CA ILE A 628 2.30 18.20 -17.69
C ILE A 628 1.63 17.68 -18.95
N ALA A 629 1.94 16.46 -19.38
CA ALA A 629 1.40 15.88 -20.61
C ALA A 629 -0.13 15.67 -20.57
N GLN A 630 -0.71 15.43 -19.41
CA GLN A 630 -2.14 15.29 -19.22
C GLN A 630 -2.89 16.62 -19.12
N LEU A 631 -2.24 17.68 -18.61
CA LEU A 631 -2.84 18.99 -18.44
C LEU A 631 -2.53 19.97 -19.58
N ASN A 632 -1.63 19.62 -20.48
CA ASN A 632 -1.31 20.47 -21.63
C ASN A 632 -2.38 20.35 -22.71
N GLY A 633 -3.55 20.87 -22.45
CA GLY A 633 -4.71 20.88 -23.34
C GLY A 633 -5.72 21.96 -22.95
N PRO A 634 -6.72 22.22 -23.82
CA PRO A 634 -7.74 23.23 -23.58
C PRO A 634 -8.76 22.77 -22.52
N LEU A 635 -9.24 23.73 -21.72
CA LEU A 635 -10.35 23.54 -20.77
C LEU A 635 -11.27 24.78 -20.83
N LEU A 636 -12.58 24.56 -20.81
CA LEU A 636 -13.57 25.61 -20.61
C LEU A 636 -13.67 25.97 -19.13
N TYR A 637 -13.31 27.20 -18.78
CA TYR A 637 -13.45 27.73 -17.43
C TYR A 637 -14.79 28.41 -17.29
N ALA A 638 -15.75 27.73 -16.68
CA ALA A 638 -17.12 28.20 -16.55
C ALA A 638 -17.25 29.57 -15.85
N ALA A 639 -16.34 29.86 -14.91
CA ALA A 639 -16.33 31.15 -14.17
C ALA A 639 -16.10 32.37 -15.07
N THR A 640 -15.40 32.21 -16.19
CA THR A 640 -15.06 33.30 -17.13
C THR A 640 -15.64 33.10 -18.53
N GLY A 641 -16.18 31.89 -18.82
CA GLY A 641 -16.62 31.49 -20.15
C GLY A 641 -15.49 31.29 -21.16
N ARG A 642 -14.22 31.35 -20.75
CA ARG A 642 -13.05 31.23 -21.64
C ARG A 642 -12.57 29.77 -21.74
N THR A 643 -12.25 29.36 -22.97
CA THR A 643 -11.48 28.13 -23.22
C THR A 643 -10.01 28.47 -23.33
N ALA A 644 -9.16 27.90 -22.50
CA ALA A 644 -7.73 28.20 -22.47
C ALA A 644 -6.92 26.95 -22.10
N ASN A 645 -5.62 26.93 -22.45
CA ASN A 645 -4.71 25.86 -22.05
C ASN A 645 -4.55 25.84 -20.52
N GLN A 646 -4.65 24.65 -19.92
CA GLN A 646 -4.65 24.49 -18.47
C GLN A 646 -3.29 24.86 -17.85
N ILE A 647 -2.17 24.44 -18.47
CA ILE A 647 -0.82 24.79 -17.98
C ILE A 647 -0.61 26.29 -18.03
N ALA A 648 -0.98 26.95 -19.16
CA ALA A 648 -0.89 28.41 -19.28
C ALA A 648 -1.73 29.10 -18.21
N THR A 649 -2.93 28.64 -17.96
CA THR A 649 -3.83 29.21 -16.94
C THR A 649 -3.24 29.04 -15.52
N LEU A 650 -2.83 27.84 -15.15
CA LEU A 650 -2.25 27.56 -13.83
C LEU A 650 -0.96 28.38 -13.60
N ASN A 651 -0.15 28.54 -14.63
CA ASN A 651 1.05 29.37 -14.59
C ASN A 651 0.72 30.86 -14.43
N ALA A 652 -0.23 31.37 -15.23
CA ALA A 652 -0.64 32.79 -15.20
C ALA A 652 -1.25 33.20 -13.84
N ILE A 653 -1.96 32.32 -13.17
CA ILE A 653 -2.51 32.54 -11.82
C ILE A 653 -1.53 32.16 -10.68
N GLY A 654 -0.24 31.96 -10.99
CA GLY A 654 0.82 31.74 -9.99
C GLY A 654 0.71 30.43 -9.20
N LYS A 655 0.25 29.35 -9.83
CA LYS A 655 0.16 28.03 -9.17
C LYS A 655 1.47 27.24 -9.26
N PHE A 656 2.43 27.60 -10.12
CA PHE A 656 3.73 26.94 -10.24
C PHE A 656 4.89 27.78 -9.68
N SER A 657 5.83 27.12 -8.99
CA SER A 657 7.10 27.68 -8.58
C SER A 657 8.21 26.62 -8.71
N PRO A 658 9.25 26.84 -9.54
CA PRO A 658 9.38 27.97 -10.47
C PRO A 658 8.27 28.01 -11.53
N ALA A 659 7.99 29.19 -12.05
CA ALA A 659 7.04 29.35 -13.15
C ALA A 659 7.51 28.59 -14.40
N ILE A 660 6.58 27.95 -15.13
CA ILE A 660 6.89 27.25 -16.37
C ILE A 660 7.13 28.28 -17.47
N THR A 661 8.37 28.39 -17.95
CA THR A 661 8.76 29.36 -19.00
C THR A 661 8.60 28.81 -20.40
N THR A 662 8.52 27.47 -20.56
CA THR A 662 8.29 26.83 -21.86
C THR A 662 6.85 27.06 -22.31
N ALA A 663 6.67 27.50 -23.55
CA ALA A 663 5.35 27.71 -24.12
C ALA A 663 4.59 26.36 -24.21
N PRO A 664 3.27 26.36 -24.00
CA PRO A 664 2.47 25.11 -24.04
C PRO A 664 2.63 24.32 -25.35
N ALA A 665 2.80 24.95 -26.48
CA ALA A 665 3.02 24.28 -27.77
C ALA A 665 4.32 23.48 -27.86
N ALA A 666 5.29 23.78 -27.00
CA ALA A 666 6.57 23.08 -26.90
C ALA A 666 6.63 22.07 -25.73
N LEU A 667 5.59 21.99 -24.91
CA LEU A 667 5.44 21.01 -23.84
C LEU A 667 4.80 19.72 -24.37
N PRO A 668 5.11 18.55 -23.77
CA PRO A 668 4.45 17.31 -24.14
C PRO A 668 2.94 17.37 -23.84
N ALA A 669 2.16 16.71 -24.71
CA ALA A 669 0.72 16.57 -24.55
C ALA A 669 0.30 15.15 -24.94
N LEU A 670 -0.46 14.44 -24.08
CA LEU A 670 -1.07 13.17 -24.44
C LEU A 670 -2.28 13.43 -25.36
N PRO A 671 -2.45 12.63 -26.44
CA PRO A 671 -3.66 12.69 -27.23
C PRO A 671 -4.85 12.10 -26.47
N ASP A 672 -6.06 12.54 -26.80
CA ASP A 672 -7.27 11.84 -26.37
C ASP A 672 -7.30 10.43 -26.99
N PRO A 673 -7.36 9.35 -26.20
CA PRO A 673 -7.39 7.98 -26.70
C PRO A 673 -8.51 7.70 -27.73
N PHE A 674 -9.64 8.39 -27.59
CA PHE A 674 -10.84 8.24 -28.41
C PHE A 674 -11.05 9.37 -29.40
N GLY A 675 -10.16 10.36 -29.39
CA GLY A 675 -10.16 11.49 -30.32
C GLY A 675 -9.63 11.13 -31.72
N SER A 676 -9.54 12.17 -32.57
CA SER A 676 -8.99 12.06 -33.93
C SER A 676 -7.52 12.49 -34.03
N ALA A 677 -6.98 13.16 -33.01
CA ALA A 677 -5.59 13.60 -32.98
C ALA A 677 -4.65 12.46 -32.62
N GLY A 678 -3.47 12.43 -33.25
CA GLY A 678 -2.45 11.41 -33.06
C GLY A 678 -2.73 10.08 -33.81
N THR A 679 -1.68 9.28 -33.94
CA THR A 679 -1.73 7.95 -34.55
C THR A 679 -2.47 6.95 -33.66
N LEU A 680 -2.87 5.81 -34.21
CA LEU A 680 -3.47 4.73 -33.42
C LEU A 680 -2.53 4.28 -32.28
N ASN A 681 -1.21 4.21 -32.54
CA ASN A 681 -0.21 3.87 -31.53
C ASN A 681 -0.17 4.90 -30.40
N GLU A 682 -0.11 6.18 -30.71
CA GLU A 682 -0.09 7.25 -29.69
C GLU A 682 -1.36 7.22 -28.83
N ARG A 683 -2.53 7.04 -29.43
CA ARG A 683 -3.80 6.97 -28.71
C ARG A 683 -3.90 5.74 -27.80
N ALA A 684 -3.48 4.57 -28.28
CA ALA A 684 -3.42 3.35 -27.47
C ALA A 684 -2.42 3.48 -26.30
N ARG A 685 -1.25 4.10 -26.58
CA ARG A 685 -0.24 4.36 -25.54
C ARG A 685 -0.73 5.39 -24.50
N ALA A 686 -1.49 6.42 -24.90
CA ALA A 686 -2.10 7.37 -23.98
C ALA A 686 -3.17 6.69 -23.09
N TYR A 687 -3.94 5.74 -23.66
CA TYR A 687 -4.87 4.91 -22.88
C TYR A 687 -4.14 4.05 -21.83
N LEU A 688 -3.03 3.40 -22.21
CA LEU A 688 -2.21 2.58 -21.33
C LEU A 688 -1.53 3.42 -20.24
N GLN A 689 -1.01 4.61 -20.58
CA GLN A 689 -0.45 5.56 -19.60
C GLN A 689 -1.46 5.83 -18.48
N THR A 690 -2.69 6.14 -18.85
CA THR A 690 -3.70 6.60 -17.89
C THR A 690 -4.31 5.46 -17.09
N ASN A 691 -4.58 4.30 -17.73
CA ASN A 691 -5.36 3.23 -17.11
C ASN A 691 -4.49 2.10 -16.50
N CYS A 692 -3.20 2.03 -16.85
CA CYS A 692 -2.34 0.90 -16.49
C CYS A 692 -0.99 1.32 -15.89
N ALA A 693 -0.38 2.41 -16.37
CA ALA A 693 0.99 2.77 -16.03
C ALA A 693 1.18 3.26 -14.59
N GLN A 694 0.12 3.55 -13.84
CA GLN A 694 0.22 3.84 -12.40
C GLN A 694 0.72 2.64 -11.59
N CYS A 695 0.42 1.41 -12.06
CA CYS A 695 0.88 0.16 -11.46
C CYS A 695 1.97 -0.51 -12.31
N HIS A 696 1.82 -0.51 -13.66
CA HIS A 696 2.76 -1.12 -14.60
C HIS A 696 3.88 -0.13 -14.98
N ARG A 697 4.82 0.05 -14.07
CA ARG A 697 6.05 0.84 -14.18
C ARG A 697 7.09 0.32 -13.17
N PRO A 698 8.37 0.66 -13.29
CA PRO A 698 9.36 0.34 -12.26
C PRO A 698 8.88 0.79 -10.87
N ASN A 699 8.96 -0.11 -9.89
CA ASN A 699 8.50 0.08 -8.51
C ASN A 699 6.98 0.34 -8.35
N GLY A 700 6.17 0.02 -9.37
CA GLY A 700 4.72 0.23 -9.36
C GLY A 700 3.92 -0.81 -8.55
N GLY A 701 4.60 -1.78 -7.94
CA GLY A 701 3.99 -2.78 -7.04
C GLY A 701 3.29 -3.94 -7.74
N THR A 702 3.54 -4.16 -9.04
CA THR A 702 3.08 -5.37 -9.76
C THR A 702 4.15 -6.45 -9.73
N PRO A 703 3.77 -7.77 -9.77
CA PRO A 703 4.74 -8.86 -9.80
C PRO A 703 5.40 -9.05 -11.18
N THR A 704 5.25 -8.08 -12.09
CA THR A 704 5.78 -8.13 -13.46
C THR A 704 6.68 -6.92 -13.71
N ASP A 705 7.65 -7.08 -14.62
CA ASP A 705 8.52 -5.99 -15.08
C ASP A 705 7.92 -5.16 -16.23
N LEU A 706 6.62 -5.28 -16.46
CA LEU A 706 5.89 -4.58 -17.51
C LEU A 706 5.86 -3.07 -17.25
N ASP A 707 6.36 -2.27 -18.21
CA ASP A 707 6.34 -0.81 -18.18
C ASP A 707 5.46 -0.24 -19.31
N LEU A 708 4.29 0.27 -18.93
CA LEU A 708 3.29 0.80 -19.87
C LEU A 708 3.25 2.32 -19.94
N ARG A 709 4.27 3.01 -19.41
CA ARG A 709 4.36 4.46 -19.52
C ARG A 709 4.41 4.92 -20.99
N TYR A 710 3.81 6.07 -21.28
CA TYR A 710 3.75 6.64 -22.63
C TYR A 710 5.13 6.85 -23.25
N THR A 711 6.10 7.26 -22.47
CA THR A 711 7.48 7.54 -22.88
C THR A 711 8.33 6.28 -23.11
N THR A 712 7.93 5.12 -22.59
CA THR A 712 8.65 3.85 -22.77
C THR A 712 8.43 3.34 -24.20
N SER A 713 9.48 2.99 -24.95
CA SER A 713 9.34 2.41 -26.29
C SER A 713 8.62 1.06 -26.24
N LEU A 714 8.01 0.60 -27.33
CA LEU A 714 7.25 -0.65 -27.35
C LEU A 714 8.12 -1.85 -26.94
N VAL A 715 9.38 -1.92 -27.41
CA VAL A 715 10.34 -2.96 -26.99
C VAL A 715 10.71 -2.82 -25.52
N GLY A 716 10.82 -1.59 -25.02
CA GLY A 716 11.14 -1.28 -23.61
C GLY A 716 10.01 -1.58 -22.64
N THR A 717 8.79 -1.85 -23.12
CA THR A 717 7.66 -2.22 -22.25
C THR A 717 7.85 -3.57 -21.55
N ASN A 718 8.80 -4.41 -21.98
CA ASN A 718 8.92 -5.82 -21.56
C ASN A 718 7.67 -6.67 -21.82
N GLY A 719 6.71 -6.15 -22.59
CA GLY A 719 5.43 -6.81 -22.90
C GLY A 719 5.30 -7.31 -24.33
N CYS A 720 6.01 -6.65 -25.27
CA CYS A 720 5.84 -6.98 -26.70
C CYS A 720 6.49 -8.33 -27.03
N ASP A 721 5.67 -9.24 -27.59
CA ASP A 721 6.00 -10.64 -27.93
C ASP A 721 6.62 -11.45 -26.77
N ARG A 722 6.34 -11.06 -25.51
CA ARG A 722 6.81 -11.76 -24.32
C ARG A 722 5.74 -12.70 -23.77
N PRO A 723 6.12 -13.90 -23.28
CA PRO A 723 5.20 -14.76 -22.57
C PRO A 723 4.69 -14.10 -21.28
N PRO A 724 3.44 -14.36 -20.87
CA PRO A 724 2.90 -13.78 -19.64
C PRO A 724 3.58 -14.36 -18.39
N GLN A 725 3.96 -13.51 -17.46
CA GLN A 725 4.61 -13.89 -16.18
C GLN A 725 3.59 -14.35 -15.13
N ALA A 726 2.32 -13.94 -15.25
CA ALA A 726 1.24 -14.23 -14.30
C ALA A 726 0.14 -15.15 -14.90
N GLY A 727 0.56 -16.14 -15.73
CA GLY A 727 -0.33 -17.13 -16.33
C GLY A 727 -0.97 -16.73 -17.67
N GLU A 728 -1.25 -17.71 -18.50
CA GLU A 728 -1.75 -17.58 -19.89
C GLU A 728 -3.24 -17.26 -19.96
N ILE A 729 -3.96 -17.33 -18.87
CA ILE A 729 -5.42 -17.08 -18.75
C ILE A 729 -6.30 -17.88 -19.75
N GLY A 730 -5.83 -19.06 -20.15
CA GLY A 730 -6.54 -19.95 -21.10
C GLY A 730 -6.32 -19.61 -22.58
N LEU A 731 -5.39 -18.72 -22.92
CA LEU A 731 -5.04 -18.38 -24.30
C LEU A 731 -3.90 -19.28 -24.82
N ALA A 732 -4.13 -19.95 -25.95
CA ALA A 732 -3.07 -20.73 -26.59
C ALA A 732 -1.97 -19.83 -27.17
N ASN A 733 -0.71 -20.17 -26.92
CA ASN A 733 0.47 -19.38 -27.34
C ASN A 733 0.39 -17.91 -26.91
N ALA A 734 -0.07 -17.65 -25.68
CA ALA A 734 -0.27 -16.33 -25.14
C ALA A 734 0.98 -15.46 -25.17
N ARG A 735 0.80 -14.18 -25.43
CA ARG A 735 1.79 -13.13 -25.29
C ARG A 735 1.18 -11.97 -24.50
N ILE A 736 1.99 -11.22 -23.78
CA ILE A 736 1.48 -10.02 -23.07
C ILE A 736 0.90 -9.04 -24.08
N ILE A 737 1.66 -8.66 -25.10
CA ILE A 737 1.21 -7.96 -26.30
C ILE A 737 1.64 -8.83 -27.49
N ALA A 738 0.69 -9.40 -28.23
CA ALA A 738 0.94 -10.28 -29.38
C ALA A 738 0.83 -9.47 -30.69
N PRO A 739 1.92 -9.01 -31.31
CA PRO A 739 1.85 -8.24 -32.55
C PRO A 739 1.05 -8.97 -33.63
N GLY A 740 0.07 -8.28 -34.24
CA GLY A 740 -0.81 -8.82 -35.28
C GLY A 740 -1.85 -9.84 -34.81
N ALA A 741 -1.98 -10.12 -33.49
CA ALA A 741 -2.84 -11.19 -32.96
C ALA A 741 -3.45 -10.81 -31.60
N ALA A 742 -4.43 -9.93 -31.59
CA ALA A 742 -5.08 -9.45 -30.36
C ALA A 742 -5.79 -10.58 -29.60
N ASP A 743 -6.24 -11.64 -30.26
CA ASP A 743 -6.86 -12.85 -29.69
C ASP A 743 -5.90 -13.67 -28.81
N ARG A 744 -4.58 -13.52 -29.00
CA ARG A 744 -3.52 -14.13 -28.17
C ARG A 744 -2.89 -13.14 -27.18
N SER A 745 -3.36 -11.90 -27.16
CA SER A 745 -2.82 -10.84 -26.30
C SER A 745 -3.48 -10.85 -24.94
N VAL A 746 -2.70 -11.18 -23.89
CA VAL A 746 -3.15 -11.18 -22.49
C VAL A 746 -3.59 -9.78 -22.05
N LEU A 747 -2.93 -8.72 -22.55
CA LEU A 747 -3.33 -7.34 -22.30
C LEU A 747 -4.78 -7.10 -22.69
N VAL A 748 -5.15 -7.44 -23.92
CA VAL A 748 -6.53 -7.25 -24.44
C VAL A 748 -7.52 -8.13 -23.67
N ALA A 749 -7.16 -9.40 -23.44
CA ALA A 749 -8.04 -10.34 -22.76
C ALA A 749 -8.33 -9.95 -21.30
N ARG A 750 -7.32 -9.43 -20.55
CA ARG A 750 -7.52 -8.99 -19.18
C ARG A 750 -8.34 -7.69 -19.08
N VAL A 751 -8.21 -6.77 -20.02
CA VAL A 751 -9.03 -5.55 -20.06
C VAL A 751 -10.50 -5.88 -20.41
N ASN A 752 -10.73 -6.93 -21.18
CA ASN A 752 -12.07 -7.37 -21.62
C ASN A 752 -12.78 -8.32 -20.65
N ARG A 753 -12.40 -8.37 -19.37
CA ARG A 753 -13.05 -9.25 -18.38
C ARG A 753 -13.20 -8.56 -17.02
N ARG A 754 -14.07 -9.13 -16.15
CA ARG A 754 -14.36 -8.59 -14.81
C ARG A 754 -14.42 -9.69 -13.75
N ASP A 755 -13.63 -10.74 -13.91
CA ASP A 755 -13.38 -11.78 -12.91
C ASP A 755 -12.06 -11.51 -12.16
N ALA A 756 -11.58 -12.48 -11.38
CA ALA A 756 -10.35 -12.37 -10.61
C ALA A 756 -9.07 -12.10 -11.44
N GLN A 757 -9.14 -12.26 -12.76
CA GLN A 757 -8.03 -12.02 -13.69
C GLN A 757 -8.19 -10.70 -14.47
N ALA A 758 -9.17 -9.87 -14.12
CA ALA A 758 -9.45 -8.59 -14.77
C ALA A 758 -8.32 -7.56 -14.55
N MET A 759 -8.17 -6.65 -15.52
CA MET A 759 -7.41 -5.42 -15.38
C MET A 759 -8.29 -4.22 -15.80
N PRO A 760 -8.30 -3.13 -14.99
CA PRO A 760 -7.69 -3.01 -13.67
C PRO A 760 -8.36 -3.93 -12.63
N PRO A 761 -7.63 -4.34 -11.56
CA PRO A 761 -8.14 -5.31 -10.59
C PRO A 761 -9.08 -4.68 -9.55
N LEU A 762 -9.16 -3.36 -9.49
CA LEU A 762 -9.93 -2.59 -8.52
C LEU A 762 -10.78 -1.51 -9.20
N ALA A 763 -11.89 -1.16 -8.56
CA ALA A 763 -12.79 -0.05 -8.91
C ALA A 763 -13.29 -0.08 -10.37
N SER A 764 -13.43 -1.27 -10.95
CA SER A 764 -14.00 -1.48 -12.29
C SER A 764 -14.85 -2.74 -12.30
N THR A 765 -16.15 -2.55 -12.49
CA THR A 765 -17.18 -3.62 -12.59
C THR A 765 -17.75 -3.74 -13.99
N VAL A 766 -17.50 -2.74 -14.84
CA VAL A 766 -17.96 -2.67 -16.22
C VAL A 766 -16.77 -2.63 -17.18
N VAL A 767 -16.82 -3.46 -18.25
CA VAL A 767 -15.78 -3.47 -19.30
C VAL A 767 -15.82 -2.14 -20.07
N ASP A 768 -14.64 -1.53 -20.29
CA ASP A 768 -14.46 -0.42 -21.20
C ASP A 768 -14.42 -0.93 -22.65
N ALA A 769 -15.59 -1.07 -23.27
CA ALA A 769 -15.68 -1.59 -24.63
C ALA A 769 -14.91 -0.74 -25.66
N ALA A 770 -14.86 0.59 -25.48
CA ALA A 770 -14.10 1.49 -26.36
C ALA A 770 -12.59 1.30 -26.17
N GLY A 771 -12.14 1.13 -24.93
CA GLY A 771 -10.73 0.83 -24.63
C GLY A 771 -10.30 -0.53 -25.18
N VAL A 772 -11.15 -1.56 -25.05
CA VAL A 772 -10.90 -2.89 -25.63
C VAL A 772 -10.79 -2.81 -27.16
N ASP A 773 -11.71 -2.10 -27.83
CA ASP A 773 -11.66 -1.90 -29.29
C ASP A 773 -10.37 -1.17 -29.71
N LEU A 774 -10.02 -0.10 -29.02
CA LEU A 774 -8.79 0.65 -29.27
C LEU A 774 -7.55 -0.23 -29.17
N LEU A 775 -7.42 -1.00 -28.07
CA LEU A 775 -6.28 -1.89 -27.86
C LEU A 775 -6.26 -3.06 -28.85
N THR A 776 -7.42 -3.62 -29.19
CA THR A 776 -7.55 -4.69 -30.20
C THR A 776 -7.06 -4.21 -31.56
N ARG A 777 -7.53 -3.06 -32.04
CA ARG A 777 -7.08 -2.46 -33.31
C ARG A 777 -5.59 -2.15 -33.29
N TRP A 778 -5.10 -1.59 -32.18
CA TRP A 778 -3.69 -1.28 -32.04
C TRP A 778 -2.82 -2.54 -32.09
N VAL A 779 -3.12 -3.57 -31.29
CA VAL A 779 -2.33 -4.82 -31.29
C VAL A 779 -2.35 -5.49 -32.67
N ASN A 780 -3.52 -5.51 -33.36
CA ASN A 780 -3.62 -6.07 -34.70
C ASN A 780 -2.85 -5.26 -35.77
N SER A 781 -2.61 -3.95 -35.54
CA SER A 781 -1.82 -3.11 -36.44
C SER A 781 -0.31 -3.27 -36.27
N LEU A 782 0.14 -3.91 -35.19
CA LEU A 782 1.57 -4.09 -34.92
C LEU A 782 2.15 -5.18 -35.85
N THR A 783 3.24 -4.84 -36.55
CA THR A 783 4.00 -5.78 -37.40
C THR A 783 5.22 -6.38 -36.69
N GLY A 784 5.48 -5.95 -35.45
CA GLY A 784 6.61 -6.36 -34.61
C GLY A 784 6.70 -5.45 -33.36
N CYS A 785 7.82 -5.52 -32.68
CA CYS A 785 8.06 -4.79 -31.43
C CYS A 785 8.87 -3.48 -31.56
N ASN A 786 9.21 -3.10 -32.78
CA ASN A 786 10.03 -1.90 -33.06
C ASN A 786 9.17 -0.66 -33.24
#